data_3eee0f51ca3027433797b2802afc7206
#
_entry.id   3eee0f51ca3027433797b2802afc7206
#
_cell.length_a   1.000
_cell.length_b   1.000
_cell.length_c   1.000
_cell.angle_alpha   90.00
_cell.angle_beta   90.00
_cell.angle_gamma   90.00
#
_symmetry.space_group_name_H-M   'P 1'
#
loop_
_entity.id
_entity.type
_entity.pdbx_description
1 polymer ?
#
loop_
_entity_poly.entity_id
_entity_poly.type
_entity_poly.pdbx_seq_one_letter_code
_entity_poly.pdbx_strand_id
1 'polypeptide(L)'
;LVGSEMCIRDSLYCLEVRCPQSGWMVPVLPTLVISEGHRVVARLVPDPVRKRYDISIEYVDAARWPEEKKRAEAQGTLPRVGKGTLVHSPDGITAYRTRMSTIRGDYRDEQGNNRNRLRPWEKEDIVPRPEDILQERLYCVQWIRETEEAGRAESQFRAVTEADLERERRVTEYVRAHLADWEAAGLLPDMKIEAGQETNRLLRERGWTHWRHLFNPRQLLAGAILRRHMTAETAPFVMNALNFNSRLCMWSVSKSIGGGGAVTPVFYNQALNTQNNYGCRGSAYLENILVSRLSVSPLPDVAQAEVLNRPAEQWEEDYDFCVTDPPYGDAVNYEEIYEFFIAWMRRNPPEEFRDWVWDSRRALAVKGTGEGFRKGMVRAFRRLAEHMSSGGSITLMFTHKSGELWGELTWIIWAAGLRVTASWYVVTEKDSALRTGANVTGTVLLTLRRAAGERRAWRDELEYELQEEVRAQVERMNGQNSRLAGEESGGLYQPVDFQMAAYTAAMRVLTGCDVMDGVEMRREAEAPGVRAAAMVDALIRYAQDVAEELLRPAGLPAALERGWNMLNAAERFYLKTAALEREGPQKLDMYTNMARALRVAGHERLMSAESRANNARLKLSDELGSGDRDPEDEWGGSPLRALLNAMRLLRQGEEAEQVLAVLAEDCRGRYALLR
;
A
#
# COMPACT_ATOMS: atom_id res chain seq x y z
N LEU A 1 -12.75 2.53 37.84
CA LEU A 1 -11.66 1.84 38.53
C LEU A 1 -10.61 2.88 38.95
N VAL A 2 -11.00 3.77 39.83
CA VAL A 2 -10.11 4.69 40.50
C VAL A 2 -9.58 3.96 41.72
N GLY A 3 -8.29 3.62 41.73
CA GLY A 3 -7.65 3.06 42.91
C GLY A 3 -6.54 2.02 42.71
N SER A 4 -6.21 1.64 41.46
CA SER A 4 -5.00 0.86 41.21
C SER A 4 -4.03 1.67 40.37
N GLU A 5 -2.78 1.73 40.78
CA GLU A 5 -1.65 2.37 40.06
C GLU A 5 -1.40 1.78 38.66
N MET A 6 -2.23 0.82 38.22
CA MET A 6 -2.12 0.13 36.94
C MET A 6 -3.45 0.14 36.20
N CYS A 7 -3.43 0.51 34.90
CA CYS A 7 -4.58 0.43 33.98
C CYS A 7 -4.28 -0.42 32.75
N ILE A 8 -5.34 -1.00 32.16
CA ILE A 8 -5.23 -1.75 30.91
C ILE A 8 -4.97 -0.75 29.78
N ARG A 9 -3.83 -0.90 29.09
CA ARG A 9 -3.50 -0.16 27.89
C ARG A 9 -4.12 -0.79 26.67
N ASP A 10 -3.86 -2.08 26.47
CA ASP A 10 -4.31 -2.81 25.30
C ASP A 10 -4.73 -4.24 25.67
N SER A 11 -5.81 -4.73 25.06
CA SER A 11 -6.23 -6.12 25.13
C SER A 11 -6.03 -6.78 23.76
N LEU A 12 -5.30 -7.91 23.72
CA LEU A 12 -4.91 -8.57 22.48
C LEU A 12 -5.82 -9.78 22.22
N TYR A 13 -6.45 -9.77 21.06
CA TYR A 13 -7.35 -10.83 20.60
C TYR A 13 -6.75 -11.57 19.41
N CYS A 14 -7.03 -12.87 19.31
CA CYS A 14 -6.78 -13.68 18.12
C CYS A 14 -8.04 -14.42 17.71
N LEU A 15 -8.07 -14.84 16.45
CA LEU A 15 -9.04 -15.85 16.03
C LEU A 15 -8.68 -17.20 16.61
N GLU A 16 -9.69 -18.04 16.77
CA GLU A 16 -9.57 -19.45 17.12
C GLU A 16 -10.44 -20.27 16.16
N VAL A 17 -9.92 -21.37 15.66
CA VAL A 17 -10.61 -22.23 14.70
C VAL A 17 -10.47 -23.69 15.07
N ARG A 18 -11.51 -24.49 14.77
CA ARG A 18 -11.43 -25.95 14.93
C ARG A 18 -10.70 -26.56 13.74
N CYS A 19 -9.56 -27.19 13.99
CA CYS A 19 -8.84 -27.93 12.97
C CYS A 19 -9.64 -29.19 12.56
N PRO A 20 -10.04 -29.37 11.30
CA PRO A 20 -10.84 -30.52 10.89
C PRO A 20 -10.09 -31.84 10.93
N GLN A 21 -8.75 -31.83 10.89
CA GLN A 21 -7.93 -33.04 10.96
C GLN A 21 -7.75 -33.57 12.40
N SER A 22 -7.55 -32.66 13.34
CA SER A 22 -7.25 -33.05 14.75
C SER A 22 -8.45 -32.89 15.70
N GLY A 23 -9.44 -32.07 15.30
CA GLY A 23 -10.55 -31.67 16.17
C GLY A 23 -10.21 -30.64 17.25
N TRP A 24 -8.95 -30.14 17.29
CA TRP A 24 -8.50 -29.14 18.25
C TRP A 24 -8.94 -27.74 17.91
N MET A 25 -9.26 -26.94 18.94
CA MET A 25 -9.38 -25.49 18.80
C MET A 25 -7.99 -24.88 18.83
N VAL A 26 -7.63 -24.19 17.74
CA VAL A 26 -6.28 -23.67 17.50
C VAL A 26 -6.34 -22.14 17.38
N PRO A 27 -5.58 -21.41 18.22
CA PRO A 27 -5.46 -19.95 18.06
C PRO A 27 -4.70 -19.63 16.77
N VAL A 28 -5.20 -18.67 16.00
CA VAL A 28 -4.65 -18.28 14.69
C VAL A 28 -3.69 -17.12 14.90
N LEU A 29 -2.41 -17.43 15.08
CA LEU A 29 -1.36 -16.46 15.37
C LEU A 29 -0.25 -16.54 14.33
N PRO A 30 0.09 -15.43 13.65
CA PRO A 30 1.17 -15.41 12.65
C PRO A 30 2.56 -15.59 13.28
N THR A 31 2.69 -15.28 14.56
CA THR A 31 3.89 -15.43 15.39
C THR A 31 3.47 -15.57 16.84
N LEU A 32 4.29 -16.21 17.65
CA LEU A 32 4.15 -16.24 19.11
C LEU A 32 4.93 -15.12 19.81
N VAL A 33 5.63 -14.26 19.07
CA VAL A 33 6.18 -13.01 19.64
C VAL A 33 5.04 -12.08 19.99
N ILE A 34 5.05 -11.52 21.19
CA ILE A 34 4.08 -10.50 21.67
C ILE A 34 4.70 -9.11 21.54
N SER A 35 5.95 -8.95 21.99
CA SER A 35 6.65 -7.67 21.97
C SER A 35 8.16 -7.85 21.81
N GLU A 36 8.71 -7.32 20.73
CA GLU A 36 10.17 -7.34 20.52
C GLU A 36 10.90 -6.42 21.52
N GLY A 37 10.34 -5.24 21.80
CA GLY A 37 10.96 -4.28 22.69
C GLY A 37 11.03 -4.75 24.14
N HIS A 38 9.99 -5.43 24.61
CA HIS A 38 9.90 -5.97 25.96
C HIS A 38 10.37 -7.43 26.05
N ARG A 39 10.77 -8.05 24.93
CA ARG A 39 11.21 -9.45 24.85
C ARG A 39 10.17 -10.43 25.42
N VAL A 40 8.92 -10.31 24.97
CA VAL A 40 7.79 -11.10 25.44
C VAL A 40 7.32 -12.05 24.34
N VAL A 41 7.09 -13.30 24.72
CA VAL A 41 6.54 -14.34 23.85
C VAL A 41 5.32 -15.03 24.47
N ALA A 42 4.43 -15.55 23.65
CA ALA A 42 3.38 -16.46 24.04
C ALA A 42 3.89 -17.91 23.96
N ARG A 43 3.38 -18.78 24.80
CA ARG A 43 3.56 -20.25 24.73
C ARG A 43 2.20 -20.91 24.61
N LEU A 44 2.08 -21.79 23.65
CA LEU A 44 0.89 -22.61 23.46
C LEU A 44 1.06 -23.91 24.27
N VAL A 45 0.27 -24.07 25.33
CA VAL A 45 0.29 -25.25 26.20
C VAL A 45 -0.91 -26.12 25.84
N PRO A 46 -0.69 -27.35 25.31
CA PRO A 46 -1.80 -28.22 24.91
C PRO A 46 -2.61 -28.70 26.13
N ASP A 47 -3.94 -28.61 26.02
CA ASP A 47 -4.87 -29.27 26.94
C ASP A 47 -5.60 -30.41 26.19
N PRO A 48 -5.20 -31.69 26.39
CA PRO A 48 -5.80 -32.82 25.69
C PRO A 48 -7.25 -33.09 26.06
N VAL A 49 -7.66 -32.71 27.28
CA VAL A 49 -9.03 -32.91 27.75
C VAL A 49 -10.01 -31.99 27.03
N ARG A 50 -9.66 -30.71 26.95
CA ARG A 50 -10.47 -29.71 26.26
C ARG A 50 -10.20 -29.66 24.74
N LYS A 51 -9.16 -30.36 24.26
CA LYS A 51 -8.64 -30.27 22.89
C LYS A 51 -8.45 -28.81 22.46
N ARG A 52 -7.75 -28.04 23.29
CA ARG A 52 -7.51 -26.61 23.13
C ARG A 52 -6.13 -26.26 23.67
N TYR A 53 -5.57 -25.14 23.24
CA TYR A 53 -4.31 -24.65 23.81
C TYR A 53 -4.60 -23.61 24.89
N ASP A 54 -3.97 -23.75 26.07
CA ASP A 54 -3.80 -22.63 26.99
C ASP A 54 -2.66 -21.74 26.50
N ILE A 55 -2.72 -20.44 26.82
CA ILE A 55 -1.73 -19.46 26.38
C ILE A 55 -1.09 -18.82 27.59
N SER A 56 0.19 -19.08 27.79
CA SER A 56 1.00 -18.41 28.82
C SER A 56 1.86 -17.30 28.17
N ILE A 57 2.21 -16.30 28.96
CA ILE A 57 3.03 -15.18 28.55
C ILE A 57 4.35 -15.22 29.30
N GLU A 58 5.47 -15.19 28.56
CA GLU A 58 6.82 -15.34 29.12
C GLU A 58 7.68 -14.14 28.73
N TYR A 59 8.40 -13.60 29.71
CA TYR A 59 9.47 -12.62 29.51
C TYR A 59 10.78 -13.35 29.31
N VAL A 60 11.51 -13.00 28.29
CA VAL A 60 12.76 -13.66 27.90
C VAL A 60 13.96 -12.77 28.21
N ASP A 61 14.99 -13.33 28.83
CA ASP A 61 16.23 -12.63 29.11
C ASP A 61 16.93 -12.18 27.81
N ALA A 62 17.66 -11.06 27.90
CA ALA A 62 18.32 -10.47 26.74
C ALA A 62 19.28 -11.43 26.03
N ALA A 63 20.01 -12.28 26.80
CA ALA A 63 20.95 -13.26 26.26
C ALA A 63 20.26 -14.36 25.42
N ARG A 64 19.07 -14.79 25.84
CA ARG A 64 18.27 -15.85 25.16
C ARG A 64 17.37 -15.31 24.06
N TRP A 65 17.18 -13.99 24.00
CA TRP A 65 16.18 -13.36 23.13
C TRP A 65 16.36 -13.70 21.64
N PRO A 66 17.55 -13.66 21.01
CA PRO A 66 17.70 -13.93 19.58
C PRO A 66 17.18 -15.32 19.18
N GLU A 67 17.50 -16.35 19.97
CA GLU A 67 17.06 -17.72 19.72
C GLU A 67 15.58 -17.91 19.99
N GLU A 68 15.08 -17.39 21.10
CA GLU A 68 13.68 -17.51 21.49
C GLU A 68 12.76 -16.71 20.56
N LYS A 69 13.20 -15.55 20.06
CA LYS A 69 12.49 -14.79 19.03
C LYS A 69 12.33 -15.64 17.78
N LYS A 70 13.41 -16.19 17.24
CA LYS A 70 13.39 -17.05 16.05
C LYS A 70 12.48 -18.27 16.23
N ARG A 71 12.54 -18.88 17.42
CA ARG A 71 11.67 -19.99 17.79
C ARG A 71 10.21 -19.58 17.83
N ALA A 72 9.86 -18.49 18.49
CA ALA A 72 8.48 -17.98 18.59
C ALA A 72 7.92 -17.54 17.23
N GLU A 73 8.73 -17.01 16.35
CA GLU A 73 8.35 -16.71 14.96
C GLU A 73 8.04 -18.00 14.19
N ALA A 74 8.88 -19.04 14.33
CA ALA A 74 8.68 -20.32 13.64
C ALA A 74 7.48 -21.12 14.18
N GLN A 75 7.12 -20.94 15.44
CA GLN A 75 6.02 -21.63 16.11
C GLN A 75 4.65 -20.95 15.96
N GLY A 76 4.56 -19.86 15.21
CA GLY A 76 3.29 -19.26 14.83
C GLY A 76 2.38 -20.29 14.14
N THR A 77 1.12 -20.34 14.53
CA THR A 77 0.15 -21.32 13.99
C THR A 77 -0.31 -20.98 12.57
N LEU A 78 -0.17 -19.70 12.14
CA LEU A 78 -0.42 -19.25 10.76
C LEU A 78 0.78 -18.47 10.24
N PRO A 79 1.91 -19.15 9.93
CA PRO A 79 3.13 -18.48 9.54
C PRO A 79 2.94 -17.68 8.24
N ARG A 80 3.58 -16.52 8.14
CA ARG A 80 3.52 -15.63 6.95
C ARG A 80 4.00 -16.33 5.67
N VAL A 81 4.98 -17.24 5.82
CA VAL A 81 5.51 -18.08 4.74
C VAL A 81 4.75 -19.39 4.70
N GLY A 82 3.57 -19.42 4.12
CA GLY A 82 2.74 -20.64 4.12
C GLY A 82 1.39 -20.44 3.46
N LYS A 83 1.17 -19.28 2.85
CA LYS A 83 -0.05 -18.95 2.06
C LYS A 83 -1.35 -19.34 2.79
N GLY A 84 -1.49 -18.94 4.05
CA GLY A 84 -2.72 -19.16 4.81
C GLY A 84 -2.96 -20.61 5.25
N THR A 85 -1.91 -21.36 5.56
CA THR A 85 -2.00 -22.71 6.11
C THR A 85 -1.85 -22.68 7.63
N LEU A 86 -2.88 -23.13 8.34
CA LEU A 86 -2.84 -23.38 9.79
C LEU A 86 -1.94 -24.58 10.05
N VAL A 87 -0.98 -24.42 10.98
CA VAL A 87 -0.04 -25.47 11.39
C VAL A 87 -0.05 -25.59 12.90
N HIS A 88 -0.23 -26.79 13.45
CA HIS A 88 -0.12 -27.03 14.87
C HIS A 88 0.24 -28.49 15.17
N SER A 89 0.80 -28.75 16.36
CA SER A 89 1.19 -30.08 16.85
C SER A 89 0.88 -30.17 18.33
N PRO A 90 -0.27 -30.75 18.73
CA PRO A 90 -0.66 -30.81 20.14
C PRO A 90 0.14 -31.82 20.95
N ASP A 91 0.69 -32.84 20.33
CA ASP A 91 1.53 -33.89 20.94
C ASP A 91 3.04 -33.61 20.75
N GLY A 92 3.41 -32.54 20.05
CA GLY A 92 4.80 -32.24 19.71
C GLY A 92 5.41 -33.15 18.64
N ILE A 93 4.69 -34.14 18.15
CA ILE A 93 5.17 -35.16 17.19
C ILE A 93 4.42 -35.02 15.86
N THR A 94 3.09 -35.04 15.91
CA THR A 94 2.23 -35.00 14.70
C THR A 94 1.94 -33.56 14.28
N ALA A 95 2.44 -33.14 13.12
CA ALA A 95 2.18 -31.81 12.59
C ALA A 95 0.93 -31.84 11.69
N TYR A 96 -0.15 -31.21 12.15
CA TYR A 96 -1.38 -31.01 11.37
C TYR A 96 -1.26 -29.75 10.53
N ARG A 97 -1.62 -29.85 9.24
CA ARG A 97 -1.55 -28.73 8.28
C ARG A 97 -2.87 -28.61 7.52
N THR A 98 -3.59 -27.50 7.70
CA THR A 98 -4.89 -27.27 7.06
C THR A 98 -4.96 -25.85 6.50
N ARG A 99 -5.32 -25.70 5.23
CA ARG A 99 -5.51 -24.37 4.65
C ARG A 99 -6.71 -23.68 5.28
N MET A 100 -6.60 -22.38 5.53
CA MET A 100 -7.73 -21.57 6.02
C MET A 100 -8.92 -21.59 5.08
N SER A 101 -8.69 -21.70 3.77
CA SER A 101 -9.75 -21.91 2.77
C SER A 101 -10.55 -23.20 3.00
N THR A 102 -9.86 -24.27 3.37
CA THR A 102 -10.52 -25.56 3.73
C THR A 102 -11.34 -25.40 5.02
N ILE A 103 -10.80 -24.68 6.01
CA ILE A 103 -11.50 -24.42 7.29
C ILE A 103 -12.77 -23.59 7.04
N ARG A 104 -12.70 -22.54 6.23
CA ARG A 104 -13.86 -21.74 5.83
C ARG A 104 -14.80 -22.47 4.89
N GLY A 105 -14.35 -23.57 4.24
CA GLY A 105 -15.09 -24.28 3.23
C GLY A 105 -15.28 -23.47 1.96
N ASP A 106 -14.19 -22.82 1.49
CA ASP A 106 -14.21 -22.01 0.28
C ASP A 106 -14.51 -22.88 -0.95
N TYR A 107 -15.43 -22.42 -1.83
CA TYR A 107 -15.82 -23.09 -3.09
C TYR A 107 -16.20 -22.05 -4.15
N ARG A 108 -16.34 -22.49 -5.40
CA ARG A 108 -16.93 -21.67 -6.45
C ARG A 108 -18.37 -22.11 -6.70
N ASP A 109 -19.29 -21.14 -6.77
CA ASP A 109 -20.68 -21.42 -7.14
C ASP A 109 -20.83 -21.69 -8.65
N GLU A 110 -22.04 -22.03 -9.10
CA GLU A 110 -22.35 -22.35 -10.50
C GLU A 110 -22.06 -21.18 -11.45
N GLN A 111 -22.07 -19.94 -10.94
CA GLN A 111 -21.74 -18.72 -11.68
C GLN A 111 -20.24 -18.38 -11.63
N GLY A 112 -19.41 -19.22 -10.98
CA GLY A 112 -17.96 -19.02 -10.85
C GLY A 112 -17.55 -18.06 -9.72
N ASN A 113 -18.48 -17.58 -8.89
CA ASN A 113 -18.18 -16.68 -7.77
C ASN A 113 -17.56 -17.44 -6.59
N ASN A 114 -16.64 -16.81 -5.91
CA ASN A 114 -16.04 -17.36 -4.69
C ASN A 114 -17.05 -17.28 -3.51
N ARG A 115 -17.35 -18.42 -2.92
CA ARG A 115 -18.25 -18.60 -1.76
C ARG A 115 -17.53 -19.38 -0.66
N ASN A 116 -18.10 -19.37 0.55
CA ASN A 116 -17.65 -20.22 1.65
C ASN A 116 -18.81 -20.56 2.60
N ARG A 117 -18.52 -21.30 3.67
CA ARG A 117 -19.50 -21.73 4.68
C ARG A 117 -19.56 -20.85 5.91
N LEU A 118 -18.94 -19.67 5.91
CA LEU A 118 -19.09 -18.73 7.00
C LEU A 118 -20.54 -18.25 7.05
N ARG A 119 -21.12 -18.27 8.25
CA ARG A 119 -22.44 -17.66 8.48
C ARG A 119 -22.34 -16.15 8.27
N PRO A 120 -23.21 -15.53 7.48
CA PRO A 120 -23.37 -14.09 7.51
C PRO A 120 -23.88 -13.65 8.90
N TRP A 121 -23.20 -12.70 9.52
CA TRP A 121 -23.63 -12.18 10.81
C TRP A 121 -24.95 -11.42 10.68
N GLU A 122 -25.84 -11.63 11.61
CA GLU A 122 -27.05 -10.84 11.74
C GLU A 122 -26.72 -9.46 12.29
N LYS A 123 -27.60 -8.48 12.08
CA LYS A 123 -27.35 -7.09 12.49
C LYS A 123 -27.01 -6.96 13.99
N GLU A 124 -27.61 -7.79 14.82
CA GLU A 124 -27.49 -7.79 16.29
C GLU A 124 -26.25 -8.52 16.80
N ASP A 125 -25.56 -9.25 15.95
CA ASP A 125 -24.35 -9.97 16.34
C ASP A 125 -23.22 -8.98 16.69
N ILE A 126 -22.65 -9.12 17.88
CA ILE A 126 -21.49 -8.35 18.35
C ILE A 126 -20.28 -9.22 18.71
N VAL A 127 -20.53 -10.53 18.85
CA VAL A 127 -19.50 -11.58 19.04
C VAL A 127 -19.88 -12.79 18.20
N PRO A 128 -18.92 -13.67 17.85
CA PRO A 128 -19.22 -14.93 17.19
C PRO A 128 -20.21 -15.77 18.00
N ARG A 129 -21.09 -16.49 17.33
CA ARG A 129 -21.94 -17.51 17.96
C ARG A 129 -21.14 -18.79 18.20
N PRO A 130 -21.52 -19.65 19.16
CA PRO A 130 -20.77 -20.88 19.45
C PRO A 130 -20.57 -21.81 18.25
N GLU A 131 -21.51 -21.81 17.29
CA GLU A 131 -21.48 -22.60 16.06
C GLU A 131 -20.66 -21.96 14.93
N ASP A 132 -20.23 -20.71 15.06
CA ASP A 132 -19.45 -20.05 14.03
C ASP A 132 -18.06 -20.69 13.88
N ILE A 133 -17.61 -20.83 12.64
CA ILE A 133 -16.30 -21.43 12.29
C ILE A 133 -15.14 -20.62 12.88
N LEU A 134 -15.28 -19.29 12.88
CA LEU A 134 -14.29 -18.37 13.42
C LEU A 134 -14.74 -17.89 14.80
N GLN A 135 -13.97 -18.23 15.81
CA GLN A 135 -14.16 -17.76 17.19
C GLN A 135 -13.14 -16.66 17.50
N GLU A 136 -13.42 -15.80 18.47
CA GLU A 136 -12.48 -14.79 18.97
C GLU A 136 -12.03 -15.15 20.41
N ARG A 137 -10.76 -14.89 20.71
CA ARG A 137 -10.18 -15.16 22.01
C ARG A 137 -9.29 -13.99 22.47
N LEU A 138 -9.57 -13.45 23.65
CA LEU A 138 -8.61 -12.64 24.39
C LEU A 138 -7.45 -13.54 24.83
N TYR A 139 -6.20 -13.20 24.48
CA TYR A 139 -5.05 -14.07 24.76
C TYR A 139 -3.91 -13.39 25.52
N CYS A 140 -3.87 -12.04 25.53
CA CYS A 140 -2.89 -11.28 26.29
C CYS A 140 -3.46 -9.91 26.69
N VAL A 141 -3.08 -9.42 27.86
CA VAL A 141 -3.43 -8.06 28.33
C VAL A 141 -2.16 -7.28 28.61
N GLN A 142 -2.07 -6.10 28.03
CA GLN A 142 -1.01 -5.13 28.32
C GLN A 142 -1.51 -4.15 29.38
N TRP A 143 -0.84 -4.13 30.51
CA TRP A 143 -1.03 -3.15 31.57
C TRP A 143 0.02 -2.05 31.47
N ILE A 144 -0.32 -0.85 31.89
CA ILE A 144 0.62 0.24 32.12
C ILE A 144 0.52 0.69 33.57
N ARG A 145 1.68 1.05 34.10
CA ARG A 145 1.83 1.69 35.40
C ARG A 145 2.48 3.05 35.17
N GLU A 146 1.86 4.11 35.64
CA GLU A 146 2.51 5.41 35.71
C GLU A 146 3.61 5.34 36.78
N THR A 147 4.81 5.75 36.43
CA THR A 147 5.93 5.85 37.37
C THR A 147 6.03 7.28 37.85
N GLU A 148 6.61 7.48 39.06
CA GLU A 148 6.82 8.81 39.65
C GLU A 148 7.78 9.70 38.81
N GLU A 149 8.56 9.11 37.92
CA GLU A 149 9.35 9.86 36.92
C GLU A 149 8.40 10.38 35.80
N ALA A 150 8.24 11.70 35.76
CA ALA A 150 7.36 12.35 34.80
C ALA A 150 7.60 11.89 33.35
N GLY A 151 6.58 11.25 32.76
CA GLY A 151 6.57 10.86 31.37
C GLY A 151 7.04 9.43 31.04
N ARG A 152 7.38 8.60 32.02
CA ARG A 152 7.66 7.15 31.82
C ARG A 152 6.51 6.30 32.34
N ALA A 153 5.98 5.45 31.45
CA ALA A 153 5.02 4.41 31.80
C ALA A 153 5.67 3.05 31.66
N GLU A 154 5.61 2.22 32.69
CA GLU A 154 6.07 0.82 32.64
C GLU A 154 4.98 -0.05 32.04
N SER A 155 5.28 -0.76 30.94
CA SER A 155 4.36 -1.70 30.30
C SER A 155 4.60 -3.12 30.79
N GLN A 156 3.52 -3.82 31.13
CA GLN A 156 3.55 -5.22 31.53
C GLN A 156 2.55 -6.05 30.75
N PHE A 157 3.03 -7.11 30.08
CA PHE A 157 2.19 -8.10 29.38
C PHE A 157 1.88 -9.28 30.32
N ARG A 158 0.62 -9.68 30.39
CA ARG A 158 0.17 -10.76 31.26
C ARG A 158 -0.74 -11.73 30.51
N ALA A 159 -0.71 -12.98 30.93
CA ALA A 159 -1.71 -13.98 30.55
C ALA A 159 -3.10 -13.55 31.05
N VAL A 160 -4.11 -13.97 30.31
CA VAL A 160 -5.52 -13.69 30.64
C VAL A 160 -5.93 -14.49 31.88
N THR A 161 -6.57 -13.82 32.82
CA THR A 161 -7.13 -14.39 34.05
C THR A 161 -8.64 -14.56 33.95
N GLU A 162 -9.23 -15.34 34.86
CA GLU A 162 -10.70 -15.48 34.96
C GLU A 162 -11.38 -14.11 35.22
N ALA A 163 -10.74 -13.23 35.99
CA ALA A 163 -11.22 -11.88 36.21
C ALA A 163 -11.25 -11.03 34.90
N ASP A 164 -10.34 -11.28 33.98
CA ASP A 164 -10.35 -10.62 32.67
C ASP A 164 -11.50 -11.16 31.81
N LEU A 165 -11.73 -12.46 31.79
CA LEU A 165 -12.85 -13.10 31.10
C LEU A 165 -14.20 -12.65 31.66
N GLU A 166 -14.30 -12.48 32.98
CA GLU A 166 -15.50 -11.93 33.60
C GLU A 166 -15.77 -10.49 33.17
N ARG A 167 -14.74 -9.64 33.07
CA ARG A 167 -14.87 -8.30 32.50
C ARG A 167 -15.39 -8.34 31.07
N GLU A 168 -14.89 -9.26 30.23
CA GLU A 168 -15.37 -9.45 28.87
C GLU A 168 -16.87 -9.83 28.83
N ARG A 169 -17.28 -10.76 29.67
CA ARG A 169 -18.70 -11.15 29.79
C ARG A 169 -19.57 -9.96 30.17
N ARG A 170 -19.21 -9.26 31.23
CA ARG A 170 -19.95 -8.07 31.71
C ARG A 170 -20.05 -6.96 30.64
N VAL A 171 -18.96 -6.68 29.92
CA VAL A 171 -18.98 -5.70 28.83
C VAL A 171 -19.91 -6.16 27.70
N THR A 172 -19.84 -7.43 27.33
CA THR A 172 -20.68 -7.99 26.27
C THR A 172 -22.17 -7.92 26.64
N GLU A 173 -22.53 -8.27 27.86
CA GLU A 173 -23.89 -8.20 28.39
C GLU A 173 -24.38 -6.76 28.44
N TYR A 174 -23.54 -5.85 28.93
CA TYR A 174 -23.88 -4.43 28.99
C TYR A 174 -24.14 -3.83 27.59
N VAL A 175 -23.26 -4.13 26.62
CA VAL A 175 -23.45 -3.67 25.23
C VAL A 175 -24.71 -4.26 24.62
N ARG A 176 -24.99 -5.54 24.82
CA ARG A 176 -26.24 -6.18 24.34
C ARG A 176 -27.48 -5.49 24.90
N ALA A 177 -27.49 -5.21 26.21
CA ALA A 177 -28.62 -4.57 26.87
C ALA A 177 -28.91 -3.15 26.33
N HIS A 178 -27.88 -2.44 25.85
CA HIS A 178 -28.01 -1.06 25.38
C HIS A 178 -27.93 -0.92 23.84
N LEU A 179 -27.79 -2.04 23.11
CA LEU A 179 -27.54 -2.01 21.67
C LEU A 179 -28.61 -1.26 20.88
N ALA A 180 -29.89 -1.56 21.19
CA ALA A 180 -31.04 -0.94 20.52
C ALA A 180 -31.16 0.57 20.84
N ASP A 181 -30.96 0.94 22.09
CA ASP A 181 -31.03 2.32 22.54
C ASP A 181 -29.92 3.18 21.92
N TRP A 182 -28.71 2.64 21.91
CA TRP A 182 -27.56 3.34 21.29
C TRP A 182 -27.67 3.43 19.78
N GLU A 183 -28.25 2.43 19.13
CA GLU A 183 -28.54 2.50 17.70
C GLU A 183 -29.61 3.56 17.41
N ALA A 184 -30.71 3.56 18.17
CA ALA A 184 -31.77 4.56 18.02
C ALA A 184 -31.25 5.98 18.25
N ALA A 185 -30.33 6.17 19.21
CA ALA A 185 -29.68 7.44 19.48
C ALA A 185 -28.57 7.81 18.47
N GLY A 186 -28.26 6.96 17.47
CA GLY A 186 -27.21 7.19 16.48
C GLY A 186 -25.79 7.16 17.05
N LEU A 187 -25.58 6.45 18.16
CA LEU A 187 -24.27 6.32 18.81
C LEU A 187 -23.46 5.14 18.28
N LEU A 188 -24.09 4.21 17.54
CA LEU A 188 -23.45 3.05 16.93
C LEU A 188 -23.74 2.95 15.45
N PRO A 189 -22.84 2.35 14.64
CA PRO A 189 -23.09 2.06 13.24
C PRO A 189 -24.29 1.12 13.06
N ASP A 190 -25.26 1.53 12.24
CA ASP A 190 -26.39 0.70 11.81
C ASP A 190 -26.32 0.32 10.33
N MET A 191 -25.37 0.89 9.62
CA MET A 191 -25.22 0.79 8.18
C MET A 191 -24.81 -0.62 7.75
N LYS A 192 -25.54 -1.19 6.76
CA LYS A 192 -25.15 -2.43 6.10
C LYS A 192 -23.94 -2.17 5.21
N ILE A 193 -23.03 -3.13 5.14
CA ILE A 193 -21.88 -3.09 4.23
C ILE A 193 -22.39 -3.35 2.82
N GLU A 194 -22.19 -2.40 1.93
CA GLU A 194 -22.50 -2.52 0.52
C GLU A 194 -21.40 -3.32 -0.19
N ALA A 195 -21.79 -4.12 -1.21
CA ALA A 195 -20.85 -4.92 -1.98
C ALA A 195 -19.89 -4.01 -2.79
N GLY A 196 -18.61 -4.34 -2.77
CA GLY A 196 -17.57 -3.63 -3.48
C GLY A 196 -16.27 -4.42 -3.54
N GLN A 197 -15.25 -3.86 -4.15
CA GLN A 197 -13.97 -4.55 -4.34
C GLN A 197 -13.28 -4.82 -2.98
N GLU A 198 -13.22 -3.81 -2.09
CA GLU A 198 -12.64 -3.93 -0.77
C GLU A 198 -13.64 -4.50 0.25
N THR A 199 -14.87 -4.04 0.23
CA THR A 199 -15.87 -4.42 1.23
C THR A 199 -16.34 -5.87 1.12
N ASN A 200 -16.31 -6.50 -0.06
CA ASN A 200 -16.60 -7.92 -0.23
C ASN A 200 -15.67 -8.82 0.60
N ARG A 201 -14.47 -8.37 0.91
CA ARG A 201 -13.54 -9.11 1.76
C ARG A 201 -14.11 -9.32 3.18
N LEU A 202 -14.77 -8.31 3.73
CA LEU A 202 -15.34 -8.36 5.09
C LEU A 202 -16.39 -9.49 5.22
N LEU A 203 -17.28 -9.60 4.23
CA LEU A 203 -18.25 -10.70 4.17
C LEU A 203 -17.56 -12.06 3.92
N ARG A 204 -16.68 -12.12 2.93
CA ARG A 204 -16.04 -13.38 2.51
C ARG A 204 -15.11 -13.97 3.57
N GLU A 205 -14.38 -13.12 4.30
CA GLU A 205 -13.36 -13.59 5.25
C GLU A 205 -13.85 -13.66 6.68
N ARG A 206 -14.96 -12.96 7.02
CA ARG A 206 -15.48 -12.83 8.38
C ARG A 206 -16.97 -13.07 8.54
N GLY A 207 -17.74 -13.05 7.46
CA GLY A 207 -19.21 -13.10 7.53
C GLY A 207 -19.84 -11.77 7.94
N TRP A 208 -19.08 -10.66 8.01
CA TRP A 208 -19.59 -9.38 8.49
C TRP A 208 -20.49 -8.70 7.47
N THR A 209 -21.67 -8.30 7.88
CA THR A 209 -22.72 -7.69 7.03
C THR A 209 -23.00 -6.23 7.35
N HIS A 210 -22.61 -5.74 8.53
CA HIS A 210 -22.83 -4.37 8.99
C HIS A 210 -21.52 -3.78 9.52
N TRP A 211 -21.35 -2.47 9.39
CA TRP A 211 -20.14 -1.78 9.82
C TRP A 211 -19.84 -1.92 11.32
N ARG A 212 -20.86 -2.13 12.17
CA ARG A 212 -20.67 -2.41 13.59
C ARG A 212 -19.92 -3.71 13.86
N HIS A 213 -19.96 -4.68 12.95
CA HIS A 213 -19.26 -5.97 13.12
C HIS A 213 -17.74 -5.84 13.10
N LEU A 214 -17.22 -4.70 12.64
CA LEU A 214 -15.80 -4.40 12.66
C LEU A 214 -15.28 -4.05 14.06
N PHE A 215 -16.16 -4.06 15.07
CA PHE A 215 -15.83 -3.67 16.44
C PHE A 215 -16.26 -4.77 17.43
N ASN A 216 -15.40 -5.08 18.39
CA ASN A 216 -15.77 -5.96 19.49
C ASN A 216 -16.60 -5.20 20.56
N PRO A 217 -17.19 -5.89 21.56
CA PRO A 217 -18.01 -5.19 22.55
C PRO A 217 -17.32 -4.05 23.30
N ARG A 218 -16.03 -4.19 23.64
CA ARG A 218 -15.25 -3.11 24.28
C ARG A 218 -15.09 -1.90 23.36
N GLN A 219 -14.83 -2.15 22.10
CA GLN A 219 -14.68 -1.10 21.09
C GLN A 219 -16.01 -0.39 20.81
N LEU A 220 -17.12 -1.14 20.78
CA LEU A 220 -18.47 -0.56 20.67
C LEU A 220 -18.81 0.31 21.89
N LEU A 221 -18.53 -0.17 23.10
CA LEU A 221 -18.72 0.60 24.33
C LEU A 221 -17.93 1.90 24.32
N ALA A 222 -16.62 1.81 24.02
CA ALA A 222 -15.75 2.99 23.94
C ALA A 222 -16.24 3.97 22.86
N GLY A 223 -16.58 3.46 21.67
CA GLY A 223 -17.11 4.26 20.58
C GLY A 223 -18.45 4.95 20.95
N ALA A 224 -19.38 4.25 21.58
CA ALA A 224 -20.65 4.84 22.02
C ALA A 224 -20.45 5.97 23.06
N ILE A 225 -19.52 5.77 24.01
CA ILE A 225 -19.20 6.82 25.00
C ILE A 225 -18.59 8.04 24.29
N LEU A 226 -17.59 7.83 23.42
CA LEU A 226 -16.96 8.93 22.68
C LEU A 226 -17.98 9.68 21.80
N ARG A 227 -18.85 8.95 21.10
CA ARG A 227 -19.90 9.54 20.26
C ARG A 227 -20.92 10.36 21.05
N ARG A 228 -21.26 9.94 22.26
CA ARG A 228 -22.19 10.67 23.14
C ARG A 228 -21.69 12.07 23.51
N HIS A 229 -20.39 12.24 23.63
CA HIS A 229 -19.75 13.49 24.06
C HIS A 229 -19.03 14.23 22.91
N MET A 230 -19.21 13.77 21.67
CA MET A 230 -18.55 14.35 20.52
C MET A 230 -19.20 15.68 20.10
N THR A 231 -18.35 16.67 19.86
CA THR A 231 -18.70 17.96 19.23
C THR A 231 -18.04 18.05 17.84
N ALA A 232 -18.31 19.11 17.09
CA ALA A 232 -17.66 19.34 15.79
C ALA A 232 -16.13 19.43 15.94
N GLU A 233 -15.63 20.11 16.95
CA GLU A 233 -14.18 20.29 17.21
C GLU A 233 -13.52 18.98 17.62
N THR A 234 -14.24 18.10 18.33
CA THR A 234 -13.67 16.83 18.80
C THR A 234 -13.91 15.67 17.80
N ALA A 235 -14.75 15.85 16.79
CA ALA A 235 -15.09 14.80 15.82
C ALA A 235 -13.85 14.19 15.12
N PRO A 236 -12.85 14.95 14.64
CA PRO A 236 -11.65 14.37 14.02
C PRO A 236 -10.89 13.45 14.98
N PHE A 237 -10.79 13.83 16.27
CA PHE A 237 -10.09 13.02 17.29
C PHE A 237 -10.87 11.76 17.63
N VAL A 238 -12.19 11.85 17.75
CA VAL A 238 -13.07 10.67 17.96
C VAL A 238 -12.96 9.72 16.79
N MET A 239 -13.02 10.21 15.55
CA MET A 239 -12.85 9.35 14.36
C MET A 239 -11.45 8.74 14.31
N ASN A 240 -10.41 9.48 14.68
CA ASN A 240 -9.06 8.93 14.77
C ASN A 240 -8.94 7.87 15.89
N ALA A 241 -9.60 8.05 17.03
CA ALA A 241 -9.65 7.04 18.08
C ALA A 241 -10.30 5.72 17.57
N LEU A 242 -11.35 5.80 16.77
CA LEU A 242 -11.99 4.65 16.13
C LEU A 242 -11.08 4.00 15.07
N ASN A 243 -10.31 4.81 14.34
CA ASN A 243 -9.31 4.32 13.38
C ASN A 243 -8.20 3.47 14.04
N PHE A 244 -7.93 3.69 15.33
CA PHE A 244 -6.98 2.89 16.11
C PHE A 244 -7.64 1.85 17.04
N ASN A 245 -8.95 1.65 16.95
CA ASN A 245 -9.69 0.79 17.88
C ASN A 245 -10.80 0.00 17.18
N SER A 246 -10.42 -0.93 16.30
CA SER A 246 -11.29 -1.80 15.51
C SER A 246 -10.69 -3.20 15.41
N ARG A 247 -11.48 -4.22 15.06
CA ARG A 247 -11.01 -5.57 14.70
C ARG A 247 -10.04 -5.59 13.50
N LEU A 248 -9.99 -4.50 12.73
CA LEU A 248 -9.04 -4.33 11.62
C LEU A 248 -7.67 -3.81 12.09
N CYS A 249 -7.51 -3.44 13.35
CA CYS A 249 -6.29 -2.88 13.92
C CYS A 249 -5.32 -3.99 14.32
N MET A 250 -4.37 -4.32 13.45
CA MET A 250 -3.38 -5.36 13.69
C MET A 250 -2.50 -5.02 14.90
N TRP A 251 -2.21 -6.02 15.72
CA TRP A 251 -1.15 -5.92 16.71
C TRP A 251 0.22 -6.09 16.04
N SER A 252 1.05 -5.05 16.06
CA SER A 252 2.43 -5.08 15.56
C SER A 252 3.39 -5.43 16.70
N VAL A 253 4.22 -6.42 16.50
CA VAL A 253 5.23 -6.87 17.48
C VAL A 253 6.56 -6.14 17.34
N SER A 254 6.76 -5.39 16.25
CA SER A 254 8.04 -4.79 15.87
C SER A 254 8.46 -3.67 16.82
N LYS A 255 9.77 -3.65 17.13
CA LYS A 255 10.39 -2.58 17.93
C LYS A 255 10.32 -1.21 17.24
N SER A 256 10.30 -1.19 15.91
CA SER A 256 10.21 0.06 15.12
C SER A 256 8.84 0.73 15.22
N ILE A 257 7.80 0.02 15.68
CA ILE A 257 6.46 0.54 15.85
C ILE A 257 6.12 0.57 17.34
N GLY A 258 5.93 1.76 17.91
CA GLY A 258 5.52 1.94 19.31
C GLY A 258 6.48 1.36 20.36
N GLY A 259 7.77 1.18 20.04
CA GLY A 259 8.76 0.67 20.99
C GLY A 259 8.73 -0.85 21.21
N GLY A 260 7.96 -1.60 20.40
CA GLY A 260 7.95 -3.06 20.43
C GLY A 260 6.65 -3.68 20.93
N GLY A 261 5.56 -3.20 20.40
CA GLY A 261 4.19 -3.66 20.61
C GLY A 261 3.22 -2.50 20.52
N ALA A 262 2.52 -2.40 19.40
CA ALA A 262 1.53 -1.34 19.17
C ALA A 262 0.41 -1.81 18.24
N VAL A 263 -0.73 -1.19 18.39
CA VAL A 263 -1.87 -1.36 17.47
C VAL A 263 -1.67 -0.44 16.26
N THR A 264 -1.79 -1.00 15.05
CA THR A 264 -1.76 -0.22 13.81
C THR A 264 -3.13 0.39 13.53
N PRO A 265 -3.23 1.49 12.76
CA PRO A 265 -4.53 2.01 12.34
C PRO A 265 -5.23 1.06 11.36
N VAL A 266 -6.55 1.21 11.21
CA VAL A 266 -7.36 0.44 10.26
C VAL A 266 -6.82 0.58 8.84
N PHE A 267 -6.53 1.80 8.42
CA PHE A 267 -6.10 2.11 7.05
C PHE A 267 -4.57 2.17 6.91
N TYR A 268 -3.88 1.19 7.48
CA TYR A 268 -2.43 1.14 7.43
C TYR A 268 -1.87 1.09 5.98
N ASN A 269 -2.61 0.47 5.06
CA ASN A 269 -2.27 0.34 3.64
C ASN A 269 -3.44 0.72 2.71
N GLN A 270 -4.30 1.63 3.14
CA GLN A 270 -5.46 2.11 2.37
C GLN A 270 -6.39 0.99 1.89
N ALA A 271 -6.59 -0.03 2.72
CA ALA A 271 -7.47 -1.17 2.46
C ALA A 271 -8.13 -1.66 3.74
N LEU A 272 -9.26 -2.37 3.62
CA LEU A 272 -9.98 -3.00 4.74
C LEU A 272 -9.44 -4.41 4.98
N ASN A 273 -8.31 -4.52 5.69
CA ASN A 273 -7.67 -5.82 5.95
C ASN A 273 -8.27 -6.52 7.16
N THR A 274 -8.85 -7.68 6.93
CA THR A 274 -9.25 -8.57 8.03
C THR A 274 -8.01 -9.15 8.71
N GLN A 275 -7.93 -9.04 10.02
CA GLN A 275 -6.77 -9.49 10.80
C GLN A 275 -7.09 -10.78 11.55
N ASN A 276 -6.10 -11.66 11.70
CA ASN A 276 -6.23 -12.87 12.52
C ASN A 276 -5.99 -12.58 14.00
N ASN A 277 -5.23 -11.53 14.30
CA ASN A 277 -5.00 -10.99 15.62
C ASN A 277 -5.07 -9.46 15.59
N TYR A 278 -5.68 -8.88 16.60
CA TYR A 278 -5.85 -7.44 16.69
C TYR A 278 -5.71 -6.95 18.14
N GLY A 279 -5.46 -5.65 18.30
CA GLY A 279 -5.43 -4.98 19.61
C GLY A 279 -6.68 -4.14 19.84
N CYS A 280 -7.25 -4.22 21.04
CA CYS A 280 -8.30 -3.35 21.52
C CYS A 280 -7.70 -2.36 22.50
N ARG A 281 -7.79 -1.08 22.19
CA ARG A 281 -7.25 0.02 22.99
C ARG A 281 -8.07 0.26 24.27
N GLY A 282 -7.38 0.44 25.38
CA GLY A 282 -7.98 0.89 26.64
C GLY A 282 -8.06 2.41 26.73
N SER A 283 -8.73 2.90 27.80
CA SER A 283 -8.93 4.33 28.06
C SER A 283 -7.62 5.12 28.14
N ALA A 284 -6.62 4.56 28.77
CA ALA A 284 -5.30 5.20 28.93
C ALA A 284 -4.60 5.54 27.61
N TYR A 285 -4.86 4.77 26.54
CA TYR A 285 -4.35 5.14 25.22
C TYR A 285 -5.27 6.11 24.47
N LEU A 286 -6.58 5.92 24.57
CA LEU A 286 -7.55 6.81 23.93
C LEU A 286 -7.41 8.25 24.42
N GLU A 287 -7.11 8.43 25.68
CA GLU A 287 -6.81 9.74 26.26
C GLU A 287 -5.69 10.48 25.51
N ASN A 288 -4.60 9.79 25.16
CA ASN A 288 -3.50 10.39 24.41
C ASN A 288 -3.88 10.87 23.00
N ILE A 289 -4.88 10.23 22.38
CA ILE A 289 -5.41 10.67 21.08
C ILE A 289 -6.31 11.88 21.25
N LEU A 290 -7.16 11.87 22.30
CA LEU A 290 -8.18 12.89 22.53
C LEU A 290 -7.58 14.21 23.10
N VAL A 291 -6.45 14.11 23.81
CA VAL A 291 -5.75 15.25 24.45
C VAL A 291 -4.55 15.70 23.61
N SER A 292 -4.69 15.74 22.30
CA SER A 292 -3.63 16.30 21.44
C SER A 292 -3.49 17.80 21.65
N ARG A 293 -2.26 18.24 22.02
CA ARG A 293 -1.93 19.67 22.02
C ARG A 293 -1.72 20.12 20.59
N LEU A 294 -2.74 20.75 20.01
CA LEU A 294 -2.58 21.45 18.74
C LEU A 294 -1.79 22.73 18.97
N SER A 295 -0.57 22.81 18.43
CA SER A 295 0.14 24.07 18.30
C SER A 295 -0.44 24.79 17.09
N VAL A 296 -1.40 25.66 17.32
CA VAL A 296 -2.00 26.50 16.28
C VAL A 296 -1.26 27.81 16.26
N SER A 297 -0.61 28.14 15.15
CA SER A 297 -0.15 29.51 14.92
C SER A 297 -1.39 30.40 14.76
N PRO A 298 -1.45 31.57 15.41
CA PRO A 298 -2.58 32.46 15.23
C PRO A 298 -2.69 32.85 13.76
N LEU A 299 -3.85 32.60 13.18
CA LEU A 299 -4.18 33.08 11.84
C LEU A 299 -4.41 34.60 11.90
N PRO A 300 -4.12 35.36 10.84
CA PRO A 300 -4.51 36.76 10.76
C PRO A 300 -6.03 36.92 10.99
N ASP A 301 -6.45 37.96 11.67
CA ASP A 301 -7.86 38.23 11.99
C ASP A 301 -8.78 38.28 10.78
N VAL A 302 -8.23 38.43 9.58
CA VAL A 302 -8.96 38.47 8.30
C VAL A 302 -9.05 37.09 7.61
N ALA A 303 -8.40 36.05 8.15
CA ALA A 303 -8.42 34.72 7.56
C ALA A 303 -9.75 34.02 7.90
N GLN A 304 -10.50 33.68 6.86
CA GLN A 304 -11.70 32.85 6.95
C GLN A 304 -11.42 31.49 6.35
N ALA A 305 -11.86 30.42 7.00
CA ALA A 305 -11.80 29.07 6.51
C ALA A 305 -13.22 28.49 6.44
N GLU A 306 -13.53 27.87 5.32
CA GLU A 306 -14.80 27.18 5.10
C GLU A 306 -14.54 25.75 4.67
N VAL A 307 -15.32 24.80 5.18
CA VAL A 307 -15.26 23.39 4.82
C VAL A 307 -16.54 23.00 4.12
N LEU A 308 -16.44 22.61 2.86
CA LEU A 308 -17.59 22.30 2.00
C LEU A 308 -17.62 20.80 1.67
N ASN A 309 -18.80 20.19 1.72
CA ASN A 309 -19.06 18.82 1.30
C ASN A 309 -19.89 18.83 0.01
N ARG A 310 -19.20 18.87 -1.13
CA ARG A 310 -19.85 18.83 -2.45
C ARG A 310 -18.95 18.19 -3.51
N PRO A 311 -19.51 17.68 -4.63
CA PRO A 311 -18.74 17.20 -5.77
C PRO A 311 -17.86 18.31 -6.37
N ALA A 312 -16.64 17.97 -6.79
CA ALA A 312 -15.71 18.93 -7.42
C ALA A 312 -16.27 19.54 -8.73
N GLU A 313 -17.13 18.82 -9.45
CA GLU A 313 -17.83 19.32 -10.64
C GLU A 313 -18.90 20.37 -10.34
N GLN A 314 -19.20 20.60 -9.06
CA GLN A 314 -20.18 21.61 -8.56
C GLN A 314 -19.46 22.77 -7.86
N TRP A 315 -18.18 22.98 -8.13
CA TRP A 315 -17.44 24.14 -7.59
C TRP A 315 -18.04 25.46 -8.13
N GLU A 316 -18.21 26.47 -7.27
CA GLU A 316 -18.90 27.72 -7.61
C GLU A 316 -18.12 28.99 -7.24
N GLU A 317 -17.12 28.90 -6.35
CA GLU A 317 -16.37 30.07 -5.88
C GLU A 317 -15.17 30.36 -6.80
N ASP A 318 -14.92 31.63 -7.04
CA ASP A 318 -13.71 32.07 -7.73
C ASP A 318 -12.49 31.96 -6.81
N TYR A 319 -11.35 31.60 -7.37
CA TYR A 319 -10.11 31.40 -6.62
C TYR A 319 -8.86 31.80 -7.44
N ASP A 320 -7.78 32.11 -6.71
CA ASP A 320 -6.46 32.35 -7.30
C ASP A 320 -5.59 31.10 -7.29
N PHE A 321 -5.66 30.28 -6.23
CA PHE A 321 -4.88 29.06 -6.10
C PHE A 321 -5.77 27.89 -5.68
N CYS A 322 -5.66 26.81 -6.43
CA CYS A 322 -6.29 25.52 -6.07
C CYS A 322 -5.19 24.49 -5.87
N VAL A 323 -5.28 23.71 -4.78
CA VAL A 323 -4.47 22.52 -4.57
C VAL A 323 -5.39 21.32 -4.57
N THR A 324 -5.14 20.35 -5.43
CA THR A 324 -6.01 19.19 -5.58
C THR A 324 -5.22 17.88 -5.67
N ASP A 325 -5.76 16.86 -5.02
CA ASP A 325 -5.26 15.48 -5.03
C ASP A 325 -6.39 14.55 -5.50
N PRO A 326 -6.58 14.40 -6.83
CA PRO A 326 -7.65 13.59 -7.39
C PRO A 326 -7.33 12.09 -7.26
N PRO A 327 -8.30 11.20 -7.45
CA PRO A 327 -8.04 9.77 -7.50
C PRO A 327 -7.09 9.39 -8.64
N TYR A 328 -6.16 8.46 -8.37
CA TYR A 328 -5.12 8.01 -9.33
C TYR A 328 -5.57 6.77 -10.12
N GLY A 329 -6.74 6.82 -10.74
CA GLY A 329 -7.30 5.68 -11.45
C GLY A 329 -7.89 4.63 -10.49
N ASP A 330 -7.37 3.40 -10.51
CA ASP A 330 -7.87 2.25 -9.74
C ASP A 330 -7.11 1.96 -8.44
N ALA A 331 -6.25 2.88 -7.98
CA ALA A 331 -5.31 2.62 -6.90
C ALA A 331 -5.99 2.39 -5.54
N VAL A 332 -7.01 3.17 -5.16
CA VAL A 332 -7.69 3.09 -3.87
C VAL A 332 -9.19 3.32 -4.02
N ASN A 333 -10.00 2.44 -3.43
CA ASN A 333 -11.46 2.57 -3.43
C ASN A 333 -11.93 3.41 -2.23
N TYR A 334 -11.65 4.72 -2.27
CA TYR A 334 -11.96 5.64 -1.17
C TYR A 334 -13.45 5.64 -0.80
N GLU A 335 -14.34 5.53 -1.78
CA GLU A 335 -15.78 5.48 -1.60
C GLU A 335 -16.26 4.26 -0.79
N GLU A 336 -15.46 3.19 -0.77
CA GLU A 336 -15.76 2.01 0.04
C GLU A 336 -15.16 2.11 1.44
N ILE A 337 -13.90 2.56 1.55
CA ILE A 337 -13.20 2.57 2.84
C ILE A 337 -13.68 3.70 3.75
N TYR A 338 -14.10 4.85 3.22
CA TYR A 338 -14.63 5.96 4.02
C TYR A 338 -15.97 5.65 4.67
N GLU A 339 -16.71 4.66 4.18
CA GLU A 339 -17.93 4.19 4.85
C GLU A 339 -17.69 3.73 6.28
N PHE A 340 -16.45 3.35 6.63
CA PHE A 340 -16.06 3.08 8.01
C PHE A 340 -16.36 4.26 8.95
N PHE A 341 -16.06 5.49 8.53
CA PHE A 341 -16.33 6.70 9.31
C PHE A 341 -17.77 7.18 9.11
N ILE A 342 -18.27 7.13 7.89
CA ILE A 342 -19.67 7.52 7.57
C ILE A 342 -20.66 6.74 8.41
N ALA A 343 -20.43 5.43 8.58
CA ALA A 343 -21.31 4.57 9.39
C ALA A 343 -21.45 5.04 10.84
N TRP A 344 -20.42 5.66 11.42
CA TRP A 344 -20.46 6.24 12.75
C TRP A 344 -21.14 7.61 12.80
N MET A 345 -21.08 8.40 11.74
CA MET A 345 -21.52 9.79 11.72
C MET A 345 -22.96 9.98 11.23
N ARG A 346 -23.44 9.14 10.30
CA ARG A 346 -24.62 9.37 9.47
C ARG A 346 -25.93 9.61 10.24
N ARG A 347 -26.12 9.00 11.41
CA ARG A 347 -27.36 9.06 12.17
C ARG A 347 -27.47 10.27 13.09
N ASN A 348 -26.35 10.71 13.63
CA ASN A 348 -26.30 11.78 14.60
C ASN A 348 -24.98 12.57 14.44
N PRO A 349 -24.76 13.26 13.30
CA PRO A 349 -23.59 14.12 13.15
C PRO A 349 -23.69 15.32 14.11
N PRO A 350 -22.56 15.98 14.46
CA PRO A 350 -22.60 17.29 15.12
C PRO A 350 -23.44 18.29 14.34
N GLU A 351 -23.99 19.30 15.05
CA GLU A 351 -24.91 20.31 14.49
C GLU A 351 -24.33 20.97 13.23
N GLU A 352 -23.05 21.32 13.25
CA GLU A 352 -22.34 22.02 12.18
C GLU A 352 -22.19 21.18 10.91
N PHE A 353 -22.32 19.86 11.03
CA PHE A 353 -22.22 18.92 9.91
C PHE A 353 -23.57 18.26 9.56
N ARG A 354 -24.67 18.75 10.11
CA ARG A 354 -26.00 18.15 9.92
C ARG A 354 -26.44 18.16 8.48
N ASP A 355 -26.13 19.23 7.75
CA ASP A 355 -26.51 19.39 6.34
C ASP A 355 -25.60 18.66 5.36
N TRP A 356 -24.53 18.04 5.86
CA TRP A 356 -23.64 17.24 5.02
C TRP A 356 -24.31 15.92 4.60
N VAL A 357 -23.96 15.46 3.41
CA VAL A 357 -24.41 14.16 2.90
C VAL A 357 -23.53 13.06 3.50
N TRP A 358 -24.10 12.34 4.46
CA TRP A 358 -23.47 11.21 5.13
C TRP A 358 -23.72 9.89 4.37
N ASP A 359 -23.29 9.87 3.10
CA ASP A 359 -23.34 8.73 2.19
C ASP A 359 -22.07 8.79 1.32
N SER A 360 -21.44 7.66 1.06
CA SER A 360 -20.25 7.57 0.22
C SER A 360 -20.51 7.91 -1.25
N ARG A 361 -21.78 7.86 -1.67
CA ARG A 361 -22.20 8.11 -3.05
C ARG A 361 -21.35 7.35 -4.08
N ARG A 362 -21.13 6.05 -3.85
CA ARG A 362 -20.26 5.19 -4.69
C ARG A 362 -20.52 5.35 -6.19
N ALA A 363 -21.76 5.59 -6.60
CA ALA A 363 -22.11 5.81 -8.00
C ALA A 363 -21.55 7.12 -8.60
N LEU A 364 -21.21 8.10 -7.78
CA LEU A 364 -20.64 9.39 -8.19
C LEU A 364 -19.11 9.42 -8.08
N ALA A 365 -18.49 8.36 -7.54
CA ALA A 365 -17.06 8.30 -7.38
C ALA A 365 -16.36 8.34 -8.75
N VAL A 366 -15.43 9.25 -8.91
CA VAL A 366 -14.52 9.29 -10.06
C VAL A 366 -13.45 8.24 -9.83
N LYS A 367 -13.59 7.07 -10.44
CA LYS A 367 -12.75 5.90 -10.19
C LYS A 367 -12.55 5.03 -11.43
N GLY A 368 -11.63 4.06 -11.28
CA GLY A 368 -11.29 3.13 -12.36
C GLY A 368 -10.46 3.80 -13.45
N THR A 369 -10.50 3.21 -14.63
CA THR A 369 -9.83 3.68 -15.84
C THR A 369 -10.83 3.79 -16.98
N GLY A 370 -10.49 4.50 -18.05
CA GLY A 370 -11.31 4.59 -19.23
C GLY A 370 -12.32 5.75 -19.23
N GLU A 371 -13.35 5.64 -20.05
CA GLU A 371 -14.21 6.76 -20.42
C GLU A 371 -14.94 7.43 -19.25
N GLY A 372 -15.44 6.63 -18.30
CA GLY A 372 -16.15 7.15 -17.12
C GLY A 372 -15.26 7.98 -16.21
N PHE A 373 -14.05 7.50 -15.94
CA PHE A 373 -13.03 8.20 -15.18
C PHE A 373 -12.64 9.51 -15.88
N ARG A 374 -12.29 9.45 -17.17
CA ARG A 374 -11.92 10.61 -17.97
C ARG A 374 -13.01 11.68 -17.94
N LYS A 375 -14.27 11.33 -18.24
CA LYS A 375 -15.39 12.27 -18.23
C LYS A 375 -15.61 12.94 -16.88
N GLY A 376 -15.49 12.18 -15.77
CA GLY A 376 -15.59 12.73 -14.42
C GLY A 376 -14.50 13.75 -14.12
N MET A 377 -13.24 13.38 -14.42
CA MET A 377 -12.09 14.28 -14.25
C MET A 377 -12.20 15.54 -15.12
N VAL A 378 -12.58 15.40 -16.40
CA VAL A 378 -12.76 16.54 -17.30
C VAL A 378 -13.80 17.50 -16.76
N ARG A 379 -14.97 17.02 -16.28
CA ARG A 379 -15.99 17.90 -15.70
C ARG A 379 -15.46 18.66 -14.49
N ALA A 380 -14.78 17.97 -13.57
CA ALA A 380 -14.21 18.59 -12.38
C ALA A 380 -13.16 19.66 -12.75
N PHE A 381 -12.17 19.32 -13.60
CA PHE A 381 -11.12 20.26 -13.98
C PHE A 381 -11.63 21.41 -14.84
N ARG A 382 -12.62 21.18 -15.71
CA ARG A 382 -13.27 22.25 -16.49
C ARG A 382 -13.96 23.25 -15.58
N ARG A 383 -14.69 22.74 -14.57
CA ARG A 383 -15.35 23.59 -13.59
C ARG A 383 -14.35 24.40 -12.77
N LEU A 384 -13.27 23.78 -12.32
CA LEU A 384 -12.17 24.50 -11.67
C LEU A 384 -11.55 25.56 -12.59
N ALA A 385 -11.32 25.25 -13.86
CA ALA A 385 -10.77 26.22 -14.82
C ALA A 385 -11.70 27.42 -15.04
N GLU A 386 -13.01 27.23 -15.05
CA GLU A 386 -14.01 28.29 -15.18
C GLU A 386 -13.95 29.31 -14.04
N HIS A 387 -13.67 28.87 -12.83
CA HIS A 387 -13.63 29.68 -11.61
C HIS A 387 -12.23 30.17 -11.22
N MET A 388 -11.21 29.83 -12.00
CA MET A 388 -9.85 30.28 -11.76
C MET A 388 -9.66 31.72 -12.23
N SER A 389 -9.06 32.62 -11.43
CA SER A 389 -8.72 33.99 -11.85
C SER A 389 -7.73 33.99 -13.03
N SER A 390 -7.60 35.14 -13.72
CA SER A 390 -6.72 35.25 -14.90
C SER A 390 -5.25 34.96 -14.62
N GLY A 391 -4.77 35.27 -13.41
CA GLY A 391 -3.42 34.96 -12.90
C GLY A 391 -3.31 33.67 -12.12
N GLY A 392 -4.43 32.98 -11.92
CA GLY A 392 -4.55 31.83 -11.04
C GLY A 392 -3.84 30.58 -11.53
N SER A 393 -3.76 29.59 -10.65
CA SER A 393 -3.19 28.28 -10.97
C SER A 393 -3.82 27.13 -10.15
N ILE A 394 -3.77 25.94 -10.73
CA ILE A 394 -4.11 24.69 -10.06
C ILE A 394 -2.81 23.92 -9.83
N THR A 395 -2.53 23.54 -8.60
CA THR A 395 -1.49 22.57 -8.27
C THR A 395 -2.13 21.21 -8.13
N LEU A 396 -1.88 20.35 -9.11
CA LEU A 396 -2.38 18.98 -9.17
C LEU A 396 -1.34 18.03 -8.60
N MET A 397 -1.70 17.25 -7.59
CA MET A 397 -0.91 16.15 -7.06
C MET A 397 -1.26 14.89 -7.84
N PHE A 398 -0.26 14.20 -8.37
CA PHE A 398 -0.49 12.95 -9.11
C PHE A 398 0.73 12.05 -9.08
N THR A 399 0.51 10.75 -8.96
CA THR A 399 1.56 9.76 -9.12
C THR A 399 0.99 8.46 -9.66
N HIS A 400 1.60 7.93 -10.71
CA HIS A 400 1.25 6.61 -11.22
C HIS A 400 2.42 6.02 -12.01
N LYS A 401 2.57 4.68 -11.99
CA LYS A 401 3.69 3.97 -12.65
C LYS A 401 3.45 3.74 -14.15
N SER A 402 2.19 3.77 -14.59
CA SER A 402 1.82 3.51 -15.98
C SER A 402 1.86 4.77 -16.82
N GLY A 403 2.62 4.75 -17.92
CA GLY A 403 2.64 5.81 -18.94
C GLY A 403 1.27 6.02 -19.60
N GLU A 404 0.44 4.97 -19.67
CA GLU A 404 -0.91 5.04 -20.18
C GLU A 404 -1.79 6.02 -19.38
N LEU A 405 -1.71 5.97 -18.04
CA LEU A 405 -2.45 6.90 -17.19
C LEU A 405 -1.92 8.33 -17.26
N TRP A 406 -0.63 8.52 -17.52
CA TRP A 406 -0.08 9.84 -17.82
C TRP A 406 -0.58 10.38 -19.16
N GLY A 407 -0.73 9.52 -20.17
CA GLY A 407 -1.38 9.82 -21.43
C GLY A 407 -2.84 10.23 -21.24
N GLU A 408 -3.59 9.46 -20.44
CA GLU A 408 -4.98 9.78 -20.11
C GLU A 408 -5.11 11.11 -19.38
N LEU A 409 -4.22 11.40 -18.42
CA LEU A 409 -4.19 12.70 -17.73
C LEU A 409 -3.87 13.85 -18.69
N THR A 410 -3.01 13.64 -19.69
CA THR A 410 -2.74 14.64 -20.74
C THR A 410 -4.02 14.99 -21.50
N TRP A 411 -4.80 14.00 -21.89
CA TRP A 411 -6.10 14.20 -22.56
C TRP A 411 -7.10 14.94 -21.68
N ILE A 412 -7.16 14.60 -20.37
CA ILE A 412 -8.03 15.28 -19.39
C ILE A 412 -7.68 16.78 -19.30
N ILE A 413 -6.40 17.10 -19.21
CA ILE A 413 -5.91 18.50 -19.11
C ILE A 413 -6.27 19.30 -20.38
N TRP A 414 -6.05 18.74 -21.57
CA TRP A 414 -6.47 19.39 -22.82
C TRP A 414 -7.98 19.63 -22.89
N ALA A 415 -8.79 18.57 -22.60
CA ALA A 415 -10.24 18.65 -22.63
C ALA A 415 -10.80 19.68 -21.62
N ALA A 416 -10.11 19.89 -20.50
CA ALA A 416 -10.46 20.89 -19.51
C ALA A 416 -10.04 22.34 -19.90
N GLY A 417 -9.33 22.53 -21.01
CA GLY A 417 -8.83 23.84 -21.43
C GLY A 417 -7.62 24.32 -20.60
N LEU A 418 -6.88 23.39 -20.01
CA LEU A 418 -5.72 23.65 -19.17
C LEU A 418 -4.41 23.24 -19.89
N ARG A 419 -3.28 23.71 -19.36
CA ARG A 419 -1.93 23.27 -19.75
C ARG A 419 -1.03 23.14 -18.54
N VAL A 420 -0.06 22.24 -18.59
CA VAL A 420 1.00 22.11 -17.60
C VAL A 420 2.05 23.19 -17.84
N THR A 421 2.36 24.00 -16.83
CA THR A 421 3.36 25.08 -16.92
C THR A 421 4.62 24.77 -16.12
N ALA A 422 4.51 23.97 -15.06
CA ALA A 422 5.65 23.53 -14.27
C ALA A 422 5.35 22.18 -13.62
N SER A 423 6.40 21.47 -13.23
CA SER A 423 6.30 20.22 -12.50
C SER A 423 7.44 20.09 -11.49
N TRP A 424 7.15 19.47 -10.33
CA TRP A 424 8.11 19.11 -9.32
C TRP A 424 7.85 17.69 -8.82
N TYR A 425 8.89 16.95 -8.51
CA TYR A 425 8.81 15.70 -7.79
C TYR A 425 9.15 15.93 -6.32
N VAL A 426 8.26 15.55 -5.43
CA VAL A 426 8.41 15.70 -3.98
C VAL A 426 8.36 14.34 -3.34
N VAL A 427 9.39 13.98 -2.55
CA VAL A 427 9.41 12.76 -1.76
C VAL A 427 8.43 12.91 -0.60
N THR A 428 7.33 12.18 -0.63
CA THR A 428 6.24 12.26 0.36
C THR A 428 6.17 11.06 1.28
N GLU A 429 6.81 9.96 0.92
CA GLU A 429 6.69 8.67 1.59
C GLU A 429 7.98 8.29 2.30
N LYS A 430 7.89 7.89 3.57
CA LYS A 430 9.01 7.28 4.29
C LYS A 430 9.14 5.81 3.89
N ASP A 431 10.37 5.33 3.77
CA ASP A 431 10.66 3.89 3.65
C ASP A 431 10.04 3.14 4.83
N SER A 432 9.01 2.33 4.57
CA SER A 432 8.41 1.49 5.60
C SER A 432 8.71 0.02 5.29
N ALA A 433 9.26 -0.69 6.28
CA ALA A 433 9.64 -2.11 6.20
C ALA A 433 8.45 -3.08 5.91
N LEU A 434 7.22 -2.58 5.88
CA LEU A 434 6.00 -3.38 5.65
C LEU A 434 5.46 -3.28 4.21
N ARG A 435 6.04 -2.43 3.38
CA ARG A 435 5.65 -2.33 1.97
C ARG A 435 6.41 -3.38 1.16
N THR A 436 5.72 -4.43 0.76
CA THR A 436 6.25 -5.40 -0.21
C THR A 436 5.91 -4.90 -1.62
N GLY A 437 6.94 -4.52 -2.37
CA GLY A 437 6.82 -4.09 -3.76
C GLY A 437 7.41 -2.70 -4.01
N ALA A 438 7.84 -2.46 -5.24
CA ALA A 438 8.39 -1.18 -5.68
C ALA A 438 7.29 -0.11 -5.68
N ASN A 439 7.28 0.70 -4.65
CA ASN A 439 6.38 1.84 -4.53
C ASN A 439 7.11 3.12 -4.97
N VAL A 440 6.37 4.00 -5.62
CA VAL A 440 6.83 5.37 -5.86
C VAL A 440 6.99 6.04 -4.50
N THR A 441 8.13 6.65 -4.23
CA THR A 441 8.45 7.27 -2.94
C THR A 441 7.98 8.71 -2.83
N GLY A 442 7.46 9.28 -3.92
CA GLY A 442 7.03 10.66 -3.95
C GLY A 442 5.82 10.90 -4.84
N THR A 443 5.41 12.14 -4.82
CA THR A 443 4.28 12.67 -5.60
C THR A 443 4.78 13.74 -6.55
N VAL A 444 4.26 13.74 -7.76
CA VAL A 444 4.47 14.82 -8.73
C VAL A 444 3.46 15.92 -8.44
N LEU A 445 3.95 17.16 -8.36
CA LEU A 445 3.16 18.37 -8.34
C LEU A 445 3.16 18.98 -9.74
N LEU A 446 2.00 19.08 -10.39
CA LEU A 446 1.83 19.74 -11.68
C LEU A 446 1.15 21.08 -11.49
N THR A 447 1.75 22.15 -11.98
CA THR A 447 1.08 23.46 -12.01
C THR A 447 0.36 23.61 -13.35
N LEU A 448 -0.97 23.75 -13.25
CA LEU A 448 -1.85 23.93 -14.38
C LEU A 448 -2.30 25.40 -14.44
N ARG A 449 -2.39 25.93 -15.66
CA ARG A 449 -2.98 27.24 -15.96
C ARG A 449 -3.93 27.11 -17.13
N ARG A 450 -4.82 28.08 -17.30
CA ARG A 450 -5.63 28.16 -18.53
C ARG A 450 -4.71 28.18 -19.73
N ALA A 451 -5.04 27.41 -20.72
CA ALA A 451 -4.35 27.48 -21.98
C ALA A 451 -4.65 28.83 -22.67
N ALA A 452 -3.62 29.51 -23.09
CA ALA A 452 -3.73 30.79 -23.79
C ALA A 452 -3.07 30.70 -25.17
N GLY A 453 -3.79 31.09 -26.21
CA GLY A 453 -3.29 31.09 -27.56
C GLY A 453 -3.56 29.82 -28.36
N GLU A 454 -3.14 29.79 -29.61
CA GLU A 454 -3.13 28.65 -30.51
C GLU A 454 -1.69 28.33 -30.90
N ARG A 455 -1.05 27.42 -30.19
CA ARG A 455 0.27 26.92 -30.59
C ARG A 455 0.10 25.74 -31.53
N ARG A 456 0.77 25.82 -32.70
CA ARG A 456 0.85 24.74 -33.67
C ARG A 456 2.27 24.22 -33.74
N ALA A 457 2.44 22.91 -33.79
CA ALA A 457 3.74 22.28 -33.94
C ALA A 457 3.62 20.98 -34.73
N TRP A 458 4.72 20.61 -35.37
CA TRP A 458 4.87 19.31 -36.01
C TRP A 458 5.50 18.33 -35.03
N ARG A 459 5.31 17.07 -35.26
CA ARG A 459 5.79 16.00 -34.36
C ARG A 459 7.30 16.03 -34.12
N ASP A 460 8.08 16.26 -35.17
CA ASP A 460 9.56 16.35 -35.09
C ASP A 460 10.02 17.55 -34.25
N GLU A 461 9.33 18.68 -34.33
CA GLU A 461 9.58 19.84 -33.46
C GLU A 461 9.31 19.49 -32.00
N LEU A 462 8.22 18.78 -31.73
CA LEU A 462 7.86 18.33 -30.38
C LEU A 462 8.82 17.26 -29.83
N GLU A 463 9.30 16.34 -30.66
CA GLU A 463 10.33 15.36 -30.27
C GLU A 463 11.62 16.05 -29.82
N TYR A 464 12.06 17.09 -30.51
CA TYR A 464 13.21 17.89 -30.10
C TYR A 464 12.98 18.63 -28.79
N GLU A 465 11.85 19.28 -28.61
CA GLU A 465 11.50 19.98 -27.37
C GLU A 465 11.37 19.00 -26.18
N LEU A 466 10.78 17.83 -26.41
CA LEU A 466 10.69 16.76 -25.42
C LEU A 466 12.08 16.32 -24.96
N GLN A 467 13.02 16.12 -25.89
CA GLN A 467 14.38 15.73 -25.56
C GLN A 467 15.07 16.77 -24.66
N GLU A 468 14.95 18.06 -25.01
CA GLU A 468 15.54 19.14 -24.21
C GLU A 468 14.89 19.27 -22.83
N GLU A 469 13.58 19.17 -22.72
CA GLU A 469 12.87 19.28 -21.44
C GLU A 469 13.15 18.09 -20.53
N VAL A 470 13.16 16.85 -21.06
CA VAL A 470 13.52 15.65 -20.30
C VAL A 470 14.96 15.74 -19.81
N ARG A 471 15.89 16.16 -20.70
CA ARG A 471 17.29 16.36 -20.32
C ARG A 471 17.44 17.33 -19.16
N ALA A 472 16.81 18.50 -19.28
CA ALA A 472 16.87 19.54 -18.26
C ALA A 472 16.31 19.07 -16.90
N GLN A 473 15.26 18.26 -16.90
CA GLN A 473 14.70 17.70 -15.67
C GLN A 473 15.60 16.62 -15.05
N VAL A 474 16.08 15.68 -15.85
CA VAL A 474 16.99 14.59 -15.40
C VAL A 474 18.28 15.17 -14.85
N GLU A 475 18.88 16.16 -15.51
CA GLU A 475 20.10 16.81 -15.03
C GLU A 475 19.90 17.55 -13.70
N ARG A 476 18.76 18.24 -13.51
CA ARG A 476 18.42 18.86 -12.21
C ARG A 476 18.34 17.85 -11.10
N MET A 477 17.65 16.71 -11.33
CA MET A 477 17.49 15.64 -10.34
C MET A 477 18.84 14.96 -10.04
N ASN A 478 19.64 14.67 -11.05
CA ASN A 478 20.99 14.13 -10.87
C ASN A 478 21.91 15.08 -10.10
N GLY A 479 21.80 16.38 -10.37
CA GLY A 479 22.54 17.41 -9.64
C GLY A 479 22.16 17.46 -8.16
N GLN A 480 20.92 17.18 -7.81
CA GLN A 480 20.46 17.09 -6.41
C GLN A 480 20.96 15.78 -5.77
N ASN A 481 20.89 14.64 -6.45
CA ASN A 481 21.46 13.38 -5.98
C ASN A 481 22.94 13.52 -5.65
N SER A 482 23.72 14.15 -6.55
CA SER A 482 25.17 14.35 -6.36
C SER A 482 25.51 15.26 -5.17
N ARG A 483 24.68 16.24 -4.86
CA ARG A 483 24.88 17.14 -3.70
C ARG A 483 24.63 16.45 -2.36
N LEU A 484 23.72 15.46 -2.34
CA LEU A 484 23.31 14.74 -1.13
C LEU A 484 24.07 13.43 -0.91
N ALA A 485 24.74 12.91 -1.92
CA ALA A 485 25.52 11.64 -1.87
C ALA A 485 26.73 11.70 -0.92
N GLY A 486 27.00 12.82 -0.24
CA GLY A 486 28.06 12.97 0.77
C GLY A 486 27.72 12.45 2.18
N GLU A 487 26.47 12.13 2.49
CA GLU A 487 26.06 11.87 3.88
C GLU A 487 25.47 10.48 4.17
N GLU A 488 24.91 9.75 3.22
CA GLU A 488 24.52 8.32 3.37
C GLU A 488 24.27 7.67 1.99
N SER A 489 24.61 6.40 1.84
CA SER A 489 24.52 5.61 0.60
C SER A 489 23.09 5.50 0.05
N GLY A 490 22.78 6.29 -0.96
CA GLY A 490 21.52 6.24 -1.71
C GLY A 490 21.03 7.66 -2.07
N GLY A 491 21.03 8.02 -3.35
CA GLY A 491 20.55 9.33 -3.81
C GLY A 491 19.08 9.56 -3.42
N LEU A 492 18.66 10.82 -3.35
CA LEU A 492 17.29 11.25 -3.05
C LEU A 492 16.27 10.66 -4.04
N TYR A 493 16.66 10.53 -5.32
CA TYR A 493 15.80 10.04 -6.39
C TYR A 493 16.22 8.66 -6.86
N GLN A 494 15.25 7.77 -7.03
CA GLN A 494 15.39 6.43 -7.54
C GLN A 494 15.14 6.40 -9.07
N PRO A 495 15.55 5.35 -9.80
CA PRO A 495 15.32 5.25 -11.24
C PRO A 495 13.86 5.45 -11.69
N VAL A 496 12.90 5.00 -10.89
CA VAL A 496 11.48 5.20 -11.18
C VAL A 496 11.06 6.68 -11.13
N ASP A 497 11.75 7.49 -10.32
CA ASP A 497 11.44 8.92 -10.17
C ASP A 497 11.84 9.69 -11.43
N PHE A 498 12.89 9.25 -12.13
CA PHE A 498 13.27 9.82 -13.42
C PHE A 498 12.28 9.49 -14.55
N GLN A 499 11.59 8.34 -14.47
CA GLN A 499 10.46 8.09 -15.37
C GLN A 499 9.32 9.08 -15.14
N MET A 500 9.01 9.40 -13.87
CA MET A 500 8.00 10.41 -13.56
C MET A 500 8.40 11.77 -14.14
N ALA A 501 9.69 12.11 -14.06
CA ALA A 501 10.22 13.34 -14.67
C ALA A 501 10.02 13.35 -16.19
N ALA A 502 10.25 12.23 -16.88
CA ALA A 502 10.00 12.12 -18.32
C ALA A 502 8.52 12.31 -18.68
N TYR A 503 7.60 11.68 -17.93
CA TYR A 503 6.16 11.85 -18.13
C TYR A 503 5.72 13.31 -17.97
N THR A 504 6.23 13.98 -16.93
CA THR A 504 5.86 15.38 -16.66
C THR A 504 6.44 16.34 -17.69
N ALA A 505 7.66 16.07 -18.17
CA ALA A 505 8.25 16.80 -19.28
C ALA A 505 7.40 16.64 -20.55
N ALA A 506 6.98 15.41 -20.87
CA ALA A 506 6.08 15.15 -21.99
C ALA A 506 4.77 15.93 -21.86
N MET A 507 4.12 15.87 -20.69
CA MET A 507 2.87 16.60 -20.44
C MET A 507 3.04 18.10 -20.61
N ARG A 508 4.13 18.68 -20.13
CA ARG A 508 4.41 20.13 -20.27
C ARG A 508 4.51 20.55 -21.72
N VAL A 509 5.27 19.80 -22.53
CA VAL A 509 5.44 20.10 -23.96
C VAL A 509 4.13 19.87 -24.71
N LEU A 510 3.50 18.71 -24.51
CA LEU A 510 2.27 18.32 -25.22
C LEU A 510 1.11 19.26 -24.91
N THR A 511 0.79 19.51 -23.62
CA THR A 511 -0.35 20.37 -23.25
C THR A 511 -0.13 21.83 -23.58
N GLY A 512 1.09 22.23 -23.89
CA GLY A 512 1.43 23.54 -24.45
C GLY A 512 1.13 23.69 -25.95
N CYS A 513 0.81 22.58 -26.65
CA CYS A 513 0.50 22.55 -28.07
C CYS A 513 -0.99 22.34 -28.29
N ASP A 514 -1.63 23.21 -29.10
CA ASP A 514 -3.06 23.14 -29.39
C ASP A 514 -3.37 22.38 -30.68
N VAL A 515 -2.48 22.46 -31.67
CA VAL A 515 -2.60 21.78 -32.96
C VAL A 515 -1.31 21.00 -33.23
N MET A 516 -1.41 19.69 -33.36
CA MET A 516 -0.30 18.77 -33.60
C MET A 516 -0.50 18.04 -34.93
N ASP A 517 0.44 18.15 -35.86
CA ASP A 517 0.32 17.58 -37.22
C ASP A 517 -1.03 17.90 -37.91
N GLY A 518 -1.56 19.11 -37.67
CA GLY A 518 -2.85 19.53 -38.19
C GLY A 518 -4.08 19.04 -37.43
N VAL A 519 -3.91 18.28 -36.33
CA VAL A 519 -4.99 17.79 -35.46
C VAL A 519 -5.19 18.78 -34.31
N GLU A 520 -6.42 19.24 -34.10
CA GLU A 520 -6.80 20.10 -32.97
C GLU A 520 -6.93 19.29 -31.68
N MET A 521 -5.90 19.30 -30.85
CA MET A 521 -5.77 18.39 -29.69
C MET A 521 -6.85 18.59 -28.65
N ARG A 522 -7.30 19.81 -28.39
CA ARG A 522 -8.38 20.07 -27.42
C ARG A 522 -9.72 19.52 -27.88
N ARG A 523 -10.04 19.64 -29.15
CA ARG A 523 -11.27 19.09 -29.72
C ARG A 523 -11.23 17.57 -29.73
N GLU A 524 -10.09 17.03 -30.11
CA GLU A 524 -9.83 15.58 -30.12
C GLU A 524 -9.88 15.00 -28.71
N ALA A 525 -9.49 15.77 -27.67
CA ALA A 525 -9.42 15.30 -26.29
C ALA A 525 -10.78 14.91 -25.66
N GLU A 526 -11.90 15.37 -26.22
CA GLU A 526 -13.22 14.95 -25.74
C GLU A 526 -13.50 13.46 -26.06
N ALA A 527 -13.06 12.98 -27.22
CA ALA A 527 -13.15 11.59 -27.66
C ALA A 527 -11.96 11.26 -28.57
N PRO A 528 -10.75 10.96 -28.03
CA PRO A 528 -9.56 10.78 -28.83
C PRO A 528 -9.70 9.67 -29.87
N GLY A 529 -9.49 10.03 -31.14
CA GLY A 529 -9.43 9.06 -32.22
C GLY A 529 -8.15 8.21 -32.15
N VAL A 530 -8.18 7.04 -32.76
CA VAL A 530 -7.07 6.05 -32.72
C VAL A 530 -5.73 6.69 -33.16
N ARG A 531 -5.75 7.54 -34.19
CA ARG A 531 -4.53 8.21 -34.69
C ARG A 531 -3.95 9.20 -33.69
N ALA A 532 -4.78 10.05 -33.09
CA ALA A 532 -4.36 11.04 -32.10
C ALA A 532 -3.84 10.36 -30.82
N ALA A 533 -4.55 9.33 -30.34
CA ALA A 533 -4.12 8.54 -29.19
C ALA A 533 -2.75 7.89 -29.44
N ALA A 534 -2.56 7.21 -30.58
CA ALA A 534 -1.30 6.59 -30.92
C ALA A 534 -0.13 7.60 -31.04
N MET A 535 -0.40 8.81 -31.49
CA MET A 535 0.59 9.88 -31.58
C MET A 535 1.04 10.37 -30.19
N VAL A 536 0.09 10.62 -29.28
CA VAL A 536 0.38 11.03 -27.90
C VAL A 536 1.14 9.92 -27.16
N ASP A 537 0.71 8.67 -27.28
CA ASP A 537 1.39 7.52 -26.68
C ASP A 537 2.82 7.33 -27.21
N ALA A 538 3.03 7.61 -28.50
CA ALA A 538 4.36 7.55 -29.10
C ALA A 538 5.29 8.62 -28.52
N LEU A 539 4.81 9.85 -28.33
CA LEU A 539 5.60 10.95 -27.77
C LEU A 539 5.89 10.75 -26.27
N ILE A 540 4.95 10.21 -25.52
CA ILE A 540 5.18 9.83 -24.11
C ILE A 540 6.24 8.71 -24.01
N ARG A 541 6.16 7.71 -24.88
CA ARG A 541 7.20 6.66 -24.96
C ARG A 541 8.56 7.21 -25.36
N TYR A 542 8.59 8.13 -26.33
CA TYR A 542 9.82 8.79 -26.72
C TYR A 542 10.48 9.54 -25.55
N ALA A 543 9.69 10.27 -24.75
CA ALA A 543 10.21 10.94 -23.56
C ALA A 543 10.82 9.94 -22.53
N GLN A 544 10.21 8.78 -22.37
CA GLN A 544 10.78 7.71 -21.54
C GLN A 544 12.11 7.19 -22.10
N ASP A 545 12.18 6.94 -23.41
CA ASP A 545 13.39 6.43 -24.06
C ASP A 545 14.55 7.43 -23.91
N VAL A 546 14.27 8.74 -24.01
CA VAL A 546 15.26 9.81 -23.73
C VAL A 546 15.74 9.76 -22.28
N ALA A 547 14.83 9.60 -21.29
CA ALA A 547 15.22 9.51 -19.88
C ALA A 547 16.06 8.26 -19.60
N GLU A 548 15.70 7.11 -20.19
CA GLU A 548 16.47 5.88 -20.08
C GLU A 548 17.90 6.05 -20.66
N GLU A 549 18.03 6.76 -21.76
CA GLU A 549 19.34 7.05 -22.35
C GLU A 549 20.20 7.91 -21.43
N LEU A 550 19.63 8.95 -20.82
CA LEU A 550 20.33 9.83 -19.89
C LEU A 550 20.72 9.16 -18.56
N LEU A 551 20.06 8.06 -18.21
CA LEU A 551 20.33 7.28 -17.00
C LEU A 551 21.32 6.13 -17.22
N ARG A 552 22.09 6.14 -18.30
CA ARG A 552 23.13 5.13 -18.52
C ARG A 552 24.10 5.09 -17.36
N PRO A 553 24.61 3.89 -16.97
CA PRO A 553 25.62 3.80 -15.92
C PRO A 553 26.87 4.58 -16.33
N ALA A 554 27.38 5.42 -15.44
CA ALA A 554 28.67 6.04 -15.64
C ALA A 554 29.78 4.99 -15.58
N GLY A 555 30.82 5.11 -16.44
CA GLY A 555 31.98 4.22 -16.43
C GLY A 555 31.77 2.86 -17.11
N LEU A 556 30.77 2.73 -17.98
CA LEU A 556 30.70 1.58 -18.89
C LEU A 556 31.94 1.55 -19.82
N PRO A 557 32.50 0.36 -20.15
CA PRO A 557 33.51 0.27 -21.19
C PRO A 557 33.03 0.90 -22.49
N ALA A 558 33.90 1.63 -23.21
CA ALA A 558 33.55 2.36 -24.42
C ALA A 558 32.86 1.50 -25.51
N ALA A 559 33.09 0.20 -25.50
CA ALA A 559 32.39 -0.74 -26.38
C ALA A 559 30.93 -0.94 -25.98
N LEU A 560 30.62 -1.02 -24.67
CA LEU A 560 29.26 -1.11 -24.16
C LEU A 560 28.52 0.22 -24.26
N GLU A 561 29.19 1.37 -24.13
CA GLU A 561 28.59 2.68 -24.38
C GLU A 561 28.06 2.78 -25.81
N ARG A 562 28.87 2.36 -26.79
CA ARG A 562 28.48 2.36 -28.22
C ARG A 562 27.40 1.33 -28.52
N GLY A 563 27.37 0.20 -27.82
CA GLY A 563 26.43 -0.89 -28.01
C GLY A 563 25.13 -0.77 -27.17
N TRP A 564 25.04 0.20 -26.25
CA TRP A 564 23.94 0.27 -25.30
C TRP A 564 22.55 0.26 -25.94
N ASN A 565 22.39 1.01 -27.03
CA ASN A 565 21.12 1.10 -27.77
C ASN A 565 20.79 -0.17 -28.57
N MET A 566 21.75 -1.07 -28.74
CA MET A 566 21.55 -2.35 -29.41
C MET A 566 21.12 -3.47 -28.44
N LEU A 567 21.26 -3.23 -27.13
CA LEU A 567 20.82 -4.15 -26.08
C LEU A 567 19.31 -4.09 -25.93
N ASN A 568 18.69 -5.24 -25.67
CA ASN A 568 17.28 -5.29 -25.30
C ASN A 568 17.06 -4.85 -23.83
N ALA A 569 15.81 -4.71 -23.42
CA ALA A 569 15.45 -4.23 -22.08
C ALA A 569 15.99 -5.13 -20.96
N ALA A 570 15.93 -6.46 -21.13
CA ALA A 570 16.43 -7.43 -20.16
C ALA A 570 17.97 -7.38 -20.02
N GLU A 571 18.69 -7.18 -21.12
CA GLU A 571 20.14 -7.03 -21.12
C GLU A 571 20.56 -5.73 -20.43
N ARG A 572 19.90 -4.61 -20.73
CA ARG A 572 20.14 -3.32 -20.05
C ARG A 572 19.87 -3.42 -18.57
N PHE A 573 18.79 -4.08 -18.19
CA PHE A 573 18.43 -4.32 -16.80
C PHE A 573 19.56 -5.11 -16.10
N TYR A 574 19.97 -6.23 -16.66
CA TYR A 574 21.00 -7.08 -16.06
C TYR A 574 22.32 -6.31 -15.87
N LEU A 575 22.81 -5.62 -16.90
CA LEU A 575 24.08 -4.88 -16.84
C LEU A 575 24.01 -3.71 -15.85
N LYS A 576 22.89 -2.99 -15.81
CA LYS A 576 22.74 -1.85 -14.91
C LYS A 576 22.63 -2.28 -13.45
N THR A 577 21.89 -3.32 -13.17
CA THR A 577 21.77 -3.87 -11.81
C THR A 577 23.05 -4.56 -11.36
N ALA A 578 23.76 -5.27 -12.25
CA ALA A 578 25.08 -5.84 -11.96
C ALA A 578 26.12 -4.76 -11.63
N ALA A 579 26.03 -3.58 -12.24
CA ALA A 579 26.91 -2.46 -11.90
C ALA A 579 26.65 -1.95 -10.48
N LEU A 580 25.38 -1.87 -10.06
CA LEU A 580 25.00 -1.46 -8.70
C LEU A 580 25.38 -2.50 -7.64
N GLU A 581 25.35 -3.79 -7.96
CA GLU A 581 25.80 -4.86 -7.05
C GLU A 581 27.30 -4.78 -6.69
N ARG A 582 28.11 -4.07 -7.46
CA ARG A 582 29.54 -3.82 -7.12
C ARG A 582 29.70 -2.94 -5.87
N GLU A 583 28.69 -2.14 -5.54
CA GLU A 583 28.66 -1.28 -4.37
C GLU A 583 28.19 -2.02 -3.10
N GLY A 584 27.74 -3.27 -3.23
CA GLY A 584 27.29 -4.14 -2.15
C GLY A 584 25.89 -4.71 -2.37
N PRO A 585 25.37 -5.47 -1.38
CA PRO A 585 24.06 -6.08 -1.44
C PRO A 585 22.95 -5.04 -1.61
N GLN A 586 22.01 -5.30 -2.51
CA GLN A 586 20.90 -4.40 -2.84
C GLN A 586 19.58 -4.93 -2.28
N LYS A 587 18.59 -4.03 -2.07
CA LYS A 587 17.23 -4.40 -1.72
C LYS A 587 16.48 -4.95 -2.95
N LEU A 588 15.61 -5.94 -2.77
CA LEU A 588 14.81 -6.52 -3.86
C LEU A 588 13.99 -5.47 -4.61
N ASP A 589 13.51 -4.46 -3.90
CA ASP A 589 12.72 -3.37 -4.48
C ASP A 589 13.50 -2.55 -5.51
N MET A 590 14.83 -2.43 -5.36
CA MET A 590 15.68 -1.77 -6.35
C MET A 590 15.58 -2.47 -7.71
N TYR A 591 15.67 -3.82 -7.72
CA TYR A 591 15.54 -4.59 -8.96
C TYR A 591 14.15 -4.46 -9.58
N THR A 592 13.11 -4.51 -8.77
CA THR A 592 11.74 -4.34 -9.26
C THR A 592 11.53 -2.95 -9.85
N ASN A 593 12.09 -1.90 -9.23
CA ASN A 593 12.04 -0.54 -9.75
C ASN A 593 12.81 -0.39 -11.06
N MET A 594 14.02 -0.96 -11.11
CA MET A 594 14.85 -0.95 -12.32
C MET A 594 14.17 -1.71 -13.47
N ALA A 595 13.57 -2.88 -13.18
CA ALA A 595 12.86 -3.66 -14.18
C ALA A 595 11.68 -2.89 -14.79
N ARG A 596 10.95 -2.15 -13.96
CA ARG A 596 9.86 -1.28 -14.43
C ARG A 596 10.38 -0.10 -15.24
N ALA A 597 11.45 0.56 -14.77
CA ALA A 597 12.09 1.64 -15.49
C ALA A 597 12.55 1.21 -16.89
N LEU A 598 13.06 0.00 -17.03
CA LEU A 598 13.52 -0.56 -18.29
C LEU A 598 12.48 -1.45 -19.00
N ARG A 599 11.21 -1.48 -18.49
CA ARG A 599 10.08 -2.25 -19.06
C ARG A 599 10.35 -3.76 -19.18
N VAL A 600 11.08 -4.33 -18.24
CA VAL A 600 11.37 -5.77 -18.22
C VAL A 600 10.25 -6.54 -17.52
N ALA A 601 9.52 -7.37 -18.25
CA ALA A 601 8.54 -8.28 -17.69
C ALA A 601 9.23 -9.54 -17.13
N GLY A 602 8.72 -10.05 -15.98
CA GLY A 602 9.22 -11.30 -15.39
C GLY A 602 10.67 -11.24 -14.94
N HIS A 603 11.14 -10.08 -14.47
CA HIS A 603 12.52 -9.88 -14.00
C HIS A 603 12.91 -10.80 -12.83
N GLU A 604 11.93 -11.35 -12.09
CA GLU A 604 12.15 -12.28 -10.98
C GLU A 604 12.94 -13.53 -11.42
N ARG A 605 12.81 -13.93 -12.68
CA ARG A 605 13.58 -15.05 -13.26
C ARG A 605 15.07 -14.74 -13.41
N LEU A 606 15.45 -13.44 -13.48
CA LEU A 606 16.85 -13.01 -13.54
C LEU A 606 17.48 -12.91 -12.15
N MET A 607 16.66 -13.02 -11.08
CA MET A 607 17.12 -12.95 -9.71
C MET A 607 17.57 -14.31 -9.19
N SER A 608 18.62 -14.32 -8.36
CA SER A 608 19.05 -15.52 -7.65
C SER A 608 17.93 -16.06 -6.74
N ALA A 609 17.80 -17.39 -6.65
CA ALA A 609 16.88 -18.05 -5.74
C ALA A 609 17.15 -17.75 -4.25
N GLU A 610 18.35 -17.28 -3.92
CA GLU A 610 18.76 -16.87 -2.58
C GLU A 610 18.32 -15.45 -2.22
N SER A 611 17.80 -14.68 -3.17
CA SER A 611 17.40 -13.29 -2.97
C SER A 611 16.34 -13.16 -1.88
N ARG A 612 16.50 -12.15 -1.00
CA ARG A 612 15.60 -11.78 0.10
C ARG A 612 15.32 -10.27 0.03
N ALA A 613 14.31 -9.80 0.74
CA ALA A 613 13.86 -8.41 0.68
C ALA A 613 15.02 -7.37 0.84
N ASN A 614 15.94 -7.61 1.78
CA ASN A 614 17.02 -6.68 2.08
C ASN A 614 18.42 -7.15 1.58
N ASN A 615 18.48 -8.26 0.89
CA ASN A 615 19.72 -8.83 0.33
C ASN A 615 19.34 -9.62 -0.91
N ALA A 616 19.28 -8.94 -2.03
CA ALA A 616 18.95 -9.54 -3.32
C ALA A 616 20.11 -9.36 -4.30
N ARG A 617 20.22 -10.26 -5.25
CA ARG A 617 21.18 -10.23 -6.32
C ARG A 617 20.67 -10.90 -7.58
N LEU A 618 21.29 -10.59 -8.69
CA LEU A 618 21.09 -11.29 -9.96
C LEU A 618 21.56 -12.73 -9.89
N LYS A 619 21.05 -13.57 -10.78
CA LYS A 619 21.64 -14.87 -11.09
C LYS A 619 23.06 -14.68 -11.65
N LEU A 620 24.00 -15.35 -11.08
CA LEU A 620 25.33 -15.49 -11.66
C LEU A 620 25.34 -16.53 -12.81
N SER A 621 26.41 -16.57 -13.60
CA SER A 621 26.53 -17.53 -14.71
C SER A 621 26.25 -18.97 -14.29
N ASP A 622 26.64 -19.37 -13.09
CA ASP A 622 26.51 -20.75 -12.59
C ASP A 622 25.08 -21.11 -12.15
N GLU A 623 24.22 -20.10 -11.95
CA GLU A 623 22.81 -20.24 -11.57
C GLU A 623 21.84 -20.27 -12.77
N LEU A 624 22.37 -20.07 -13.99
CA LEU A 624 21.57 -20.11 -15.21
C LEU A 624 21.22 -21.55 -15.57
N GLY A 625 19.92 -21.85 -15.66
CA GLY A 625 19.38 -23.16 -15.97
C GLY A 625 18.88 -23.32 -17.41
N SER A 626 18.36 -24.51 -17.73
CA SER A 626 17.74 -24.79 -19.04
C SER A 626 16.48 -23.95 -19.28
N GLY A 627 15.73 -23.56 -18.21
CA GLY A 627 14.57 -22.69 -18.32
C GLY A 627 14.89 -21.24 -18.69
N ASP A 628 16.16 -20.84 -18.61
CA ASP A 628 16.61 -19.50 -19.00
C ASP A 628 17.01 -19.44 -20.50
N ARG A 629 16.73 -20.50 -21.29
CA ARG A 629 17.17 -20.65 -22.70
C ARG A 629 16.05 -20.55 -23.73
N ASP A 630 14.87 -20.08 -23.37
CA ASP A 630 13.79 -19.90 -24.33
C ASP A 630 14.20 -18.89 -25.41
N PRO A 631 14.39 -19.31 -26.67
CA PRO A 631 14.89 -18.43 -27.72
C PRO A 631 13.85 -17.40 -28.18
N GLU A 632 12.58 -17.60 -27.88
CA GLU A 632 11.52 -16.64 -28.19
C GLU A 632 11.36 -15.59 -27.09
N ASP A 633 11.99 -15.82 -25.94
CA ASP A 633 12.02 -14.88 -24.84
C ASP A 633 13.14 -13.84 -25.01
N GLU A 634 12.84 -12.59 -24.62
CA GLU A 634 13.74 -11.46 -24.75
C GLU A 634 15.11 -11.70 -24.05
N TRP A 635 15.09 -12.30 -22.86
CA TRP A 635 16.30 -12.70 -22.15
C TRP A 635 16.91 -13.97 -22.73
N GLY A 636 16.11 -15.04 -22.91
CA GLY A 636 16.56 -16.35 -23.35
C GLY A 636 17.27 -16.34 -24.71
N GLY A 637 16.83 -15.48 -25.64
CA GLY A 637 17.44 -15.25 -26.95
C GLY A 637 18.53 -14.18 -26.98
N SER A 638 18.96 -13.61 -25.82
CA SER A 638 19.89 -12.48 -25.80
C SER A 638 21.34 -12.89 -25.89
N PRO A 639 22.21 -12.09 -26.58
CA PRO A 639 23.65 -12.27 -26.61
C PRO A 639 24.31 -12.26 -25.22
N LEU A 640 23.85 -11.44 -24.30
CA LEU A 640 24.34 -11.37 -22.94
C LEU A 640 24.14 -12.70 -22.18
N ARG A 641 22.92 -13.27 -22.27
CA ARG A 641 22.63 -14.57 -21.68
C ARG A 641 23.52 -15.67 -22.31
N ALA A 642 23.71 -15.64 -23.62
CA ALA A 642 24.60 -16.56 -24.33
C ALA A 642 26.04 -16.45 -23.82
N LEU A 643 26.53 -15.22 -23.61
CA LEU A 643 27.89 -14.97 -23.06
C LEU A 643 28.00 -15.52 -21.62
N LEU A 644 27.02 -15.26 -20.76
CA LEU A 644 27.01 -15.79 -19.39
C LEU A 644 26.99 -17.33 -19.36
N ASN A 645 26.26 -17.96 -20.27
CA ASN A 645 26.28 -19.42 -20.44
C ASN A 645 27.66 -19.92 -20.90
N ALA A 646 28.32 -19.26 -21.85
CA ALA A 646 29.66 -19.57 -22.27
C ALA A 646 30.69 -19.47 -21.12
N MET A 647 30.57 -18.41 -20.28
CA MET A 647 31.39 -18.27 -19.07
C MET A 647 31.17 -19.43 -18.09
N ARG A 648 29.95 -19.91 -17.94
CA ARG A 648 29.64 -21.08 -17.09
C ARG A 648 30.29 -22.34 -17.61
N LEU A 649 30.18 -22.61 -18.91
CA LEU A 649 30.79 -23.80 -19.55
C LEU A 649 32.31 -23.79 -19.39
N LEU A 650 32.98 -22.66 -19.61
CA LEU A 650 34.43 -22.51 -19.39
C LEU A 650 34.83 -22.79 -17.93
N ARG A 651 34.03 -22.31 -16.95
CA ARG A 651 34.28 -22.60 -15.53
C ARG A 651 34.08 -24.06 -15.17
N GLN A 652 33.23 -24.79 -15.90
CA GLN A 652 33.02 -26.22 -15.76
C GLN A 652 34.10 -27.08 -16.42
N GLY A 653 35.05 -26.45 -17.13
CA GLY A 653 36.18 -27.11 -17.76
C GLY A 653 35.90 -27.58 -19.18
N GLU A 654 34.88 -27.10 -19.83
CA GLU A 654 34.62 -27.41 -21.25
C GLU A 654 35.68 -26.78 -22.16
N GLU A 655 36.00 -27.45 -23.25
CA GLU A 655 36.98 -27.01 -24.24
C GLU A 655 36.55 -25.71 -24.93
N ALA A 656 37.46 -24.74 -25.06
CA ALA A 656 37.19 -23.41 -25.59
C ALA A 656 36.56 -23.43 -26.99
N GLU A 657 36.96 -24.37 -27.86
CA GLU A 657 36.37 -24.51 -29.20
C GLU A 657 34.90 -24.94 -29.15
N GLN A 658 34.53 -25.85 -28.24
CA GLN A 658 33.18 -26.29 -28.05
C GLN A 658 32.32 -25.15 -27.46
N VAL A 659 32.84 -24.40 -26.52
CA VAL A 659 32.18 -23.23 -25.92
C VAL A 659 31.92 -22.16 -26.97
N LEU A 660 32.87 -21.88 -27.86
CA LEU A 660 32.69 -20.93 -28.95
C LEU A 660 31.64 -21.40 -29.97
N ALA A 661 31.52 -22.69 -30.24
CA ALA A 661 30.49 -23.24 -31.10
C ALA A 661 29.08 -23.05 -30.49
N VAL A 662 28.93 -23.35 -29.18
CA VAL A 662 27.66 -23.14 -28.44
C VAL A 662 27.34 -21.65 -28.39
N LEU A 663 28.26 -20.77 -28.14
CA LEU A 663 28.07 -19.33 -28.13
C LEU A 663 27.57 -18.81 -29.49
N ALA A 664 28.17 -19.28 -30.57
CA ALA A 664 27.79 -18.89 -31.92
C ALA A 664 26.35 -19.34 -32.28
N GLU A 665 25.98 -20.56 -31.85
CA GLU A 665 24.63 -21.10 -32.01
C GLU A 665 23.58 -20.31 -31.18
N ASP A 666 23.88 -20.09 -29.90
CA ASP A 666 23.02 -19.35 -28.98
C ASP A 666 22.82 -17.88 -29.42
N CYS A 667 23.80 -17.24 -30.04
CA CYS A 667 23.70 -15.85 -30.51
C CYS A 667 22.96 -15.68 -31.84
N ARG A 668 22.59 -16.72 -32.57
CA ARG A 668 21.79 -16.71 -33.82
C ARG A 668 22.12 -15.54 -34.77
N GLY A 669 23.38 -15.33 -35.08
CA GLY A 669 23.83 -14.27 -36.00
C GLY A 669 24.07 -12.90 -35.38
N ARG A 670 23.78 -12.68 -34.08
CA ARG A 670 24.16 -11.47 -33.33
C ARG A 670 25.55 -11.51 -32.73
N TYR A 671 26.40 -12.45 -33.15
CA TYR A 671 27.77 -12.64 -32.66
C TYR A 671 28.64 -11.39 -32.79
N ALA A 672 28.39 -10.53 -33.80
CA ALA A 672 29.06 -9.26 -33.96
C ALA A 672 28.84 -8.25 -32.80
N LEU A 673 27.76 -8.41 -32.01
CA LEU A 673 27.49 -7.58 -30.83
C LEU A 673 28.37 -7.94 -29.63
N LEU A 674 29.00 -9.11 -29.62
CA LEU A 674 29.89 -9.55 -28.55
C LEU A 674 31.35 -9.17 -28.79
N ARG A 675 31.72 -8.65 -29.98
CA ARG A 675 33.02 -8.08 -30.31
C ARG A 675 33.03 -6.58 -30.05
#